data_8c51939b2b735aa7db03ab15db19d5f0
#
_entry.id   8c51939b2b735aa7db03ab15db19d5f0
#
_cell.length_a   1.000
_cell.length_b   1.000
_cell.length_c   1.000
_cell.angle_alpha   90.00
_cell.angle_beta   90.00
_cell.angle_gamma   90.00
#
_symmetry.space_group_name_H-M   'P 1'
#
loop_
_entity.id
_entity.type
_entity.pdbx_description
1 polymer ?
#
loop_
_entity_poly.entity_id
_entity_poly.type
_entity_poly.pdbx_seq_one_letter_code
_entity_poly.pdbx_strand_id
1 'polypeptide(L)'
;MGGVIFNSGVRYSQWAINSRLYDFKESTNNCGFDLYNKDGKRTKAAAKWNKYDTGLTKRFHYVPGLVAKAIVESADFYKGFDWSKPWFYSAQAYAQEVTYNNNTSAPTLDAMNAVKMYFPILSSSLKSSEIETKANTAISKLATDLKNYNEYFSIGGKKSSLKETDANDTQKGMIGGWFHKSTDYVDQMWLDGAYMGSATLAQLAEYYKGNTNIFGSTSADWDMVTKQLNIVWDNCWDSNKQLMYHAFSAIGDAKAKSDGTATWAGLSKTAPVYHSAAFWGRANAWYLYALVDALEAMKNCDQVNTENYTTLKTHLEAQAAGILKWQDQQTGGWYQIMDENNTYKANSYSGETWTSSYNNYIETSASTIFAAALFKAVRLGLLGDTYKAAAKKAFEGIVENFVVQDSNKGTINIWSSSLSAGLGGKSYRDGSNEYYILGKDTKRVLKEDNYTEGKVLGGFIMAATEYERAYQNQDSKQILFAKDLAQNYDFSTTAGTLDATAYGDGTVSYQWYKNGSAIADATSATYTPTENGSYYCIATATTNSRSAGNNTIQTSTTTVTTANTNTDNNGGSDNGTTTGNKLFDYTVPAGITLNTTETSVSPYGSVSASGTVTTEANGFKIDSNKKYLKITLANNTTLQAGDVITITSYADKTGMGVKASAEAGGNAITITSSKEAQANTTSSYIVKSDDVLNGKSCIYLYRSAGSTTYLKSITITRAVKKYKVSAKAGTGGSVSIKNGSSEMTTRWEL
;
A
#
# COMPACT_ATOMS: atom_id res chain seq x y z
N MET A 1 -6.75 -12.66 -10.66
CA MET A 1 -6.32 -11.74 -9.61
C MET A 1 -6.94 -12.23 -8.31
N GLY A 2 -6.19 -12.37 -7.23
CA GLY A 2 -6.63 -13.11 -6.02
C GLY A 2 -5.99 -12.55 -4.76
N GLY A 3 -5.99 -11.22 -4.62
CA GLY A 3 -5.65 -10.56 -3.38
C GLY A 3 -6.84 -10.52 -2.42
N VAL A 4 -6.67 -9.88 -1.28
CA VAL A 4 -7.73 -9.64 -0.29
C VAL A 4 -8.43 -8.33 -0.58
N ILE A 5 -9.71 -8.22 -0.17
CA ILE A 5 -10.40 -6.92 -0.22
C ILE A 5 -9.68 -5.97 0.73
N PHE A 6 -9.31 -4.78 0.23
CA PHE A 6 -8.66 -3.78 1.05
C PHE A 6 -9.58 -3.30 2.18
N ASN A 7 -9.03 -3.21 3.38
CA ASN A 7 -9.75 -2.72 4.55
C ASN A 7 -8.90 -1.64 5.25
N SER A 8 -9.38 -0.41 5.28
CA SER A 8 -8.67 0.73 5.87
C SER A 8 -8.48 0.62 7.40
N GLY A 9 -9.22 -0.23 8.07
CA GLY A 9 -9.05 -0.51 9.51
C GLY A 9 -7.94 -1.51 9.81
N VAL A 10 -7.48 -2.27 8.81
CA VAL A 10 -6.41 -3.25 8.98
C VAL A 10 -5.05 -2.57 9.03
N ARG A 11 -4.21 -2.98 9.98
CA ARG A 11 -2.82 -2.55 10.09
C ARG A 11 -1.92 -3.51 9.31
N TYR A 12 -1.74 -3.21 8.02
CA TYR A 12 -0.95 -4.05 7.11
C TYR A 12 0.54 -4.08 7.45
N SER A 13 1.08 -3.00 8.09
CA SER A 13 2.45 -3.02 8.60
C SER A 13 2.63 -4.12 9.65
N GLN A 14 1.70 -4.25 10.59
CA GLN A 14 1.74 -5.29 11.63
C GLN A 14 1.69 -6.71 11.00
N TRP A 15 0.81 -6.93 10.04
CA TRP A 15 0.70 -8.23 9.38
C TRP A 15 1.95 -8.60 8.58
N ALA A 16 2.53 -7.61 7.90
CA ALA A 16 3.78 -7.81 7.18
C ALA A 16 4.95 -8.09 8.12
N ILE A 17 5.07 -7.36 9.23
CA ILE A 17 6.09 -7.58 10.25
C ILE A 17 5.90 -8.96 10.90
N ASN A 18 4.68 -9.31 11.30
CA ASN A 18 4.37 -10.62 11.88
C ASN A 18 4.78 -11.77 10.95
N SER A 19 4.66 -11.59 9.64
CA SER A 19 5.10 -12.58 8.65
C SER A 19 6.58 -12.93 8.74
N ARG A 20 7.39 -12.09 9.40
CA ARG A 20 8.83 -12.32 9.63
C ARG A 20 9.18 -12.67 11.07
N LEU A 21 8.33 -12.33 12.01
CA LEU A 21 8.54 -12.66 13.43
C LEU A 21 7.96 -14.00 13.82
N TYR A 22 6.91 -14.47 13.14
CA TYR A 22 6.28 -15.77 13.38
C TYR A 22 6.58 -16.73 12.24
N ASP A 23 6.72 -18.01 12.56
CA ASP A 23 6.84 -19.05 11.52
C ASP A 23 5.64 -19.05 10.61
N PHE A 24 5.87 -18.72 9.38
CA PHE A 24 4.83 -18.67 8.38
C PHE A 24 4.41 -20.05 7.92
N LYS A 25 5.38 -20.92 7.71
CA LYS A 25 5.23 -22.37 7.46
C LYS A 25 6.39 -23.13 8.04
N GLU A 26 6.09 -24.15 8.80
CA GLU A 26 7.12 -25.07 9.34
C GLU A 26 7.98 -25.68 8.24
N SER A 27 7.38 -26.02 7.09
CA SER A 27 8.07 -26.65 5.97
C SER A 27 9.01 -25.74 5.20
N THR A 28 8.89 -24.41 5.29
CA THR A 28 9.69 -23.44 4.53
C THR A 28 10.61 -22.60 5.38
N ASN A 29 10.45 -22.59 6.70
CA ASN A 29 11.34 -21.94 7.67
C ASN A 29 11.63 -20.47 7.35
N ASN A 30 10.61 -19.64 7.21
CA ASN A 30 10.71 -18.28 6.69
C ASN A 30 10.78 -17.18 7.74
N CYS A 31 10.94 -17.50 9.02
CA CYS A 31 11.14 -16.49 10.04
C CYS A 31 12.59 -15.98 9.97
N GLY A 32 12.74 -14.67 9.77
CA GLY A 32 14.05 -14.06 9.62
C GLY A 32 14.62 -13.44 10.87
N PHE A 33 13.82 -13.29 11.92
CA PHE A 33 14.19 -12.60 13.14
C PHE A 33 13.78 -13.42 14.37
N ASP A 34 14.62 -13.40 15.40
CA ASP A 34 14.24 -13.92 16.70
C ASP A 34 13.01 -13.15 17.23
N LEU A 35 12.09 -13.86 17.88
CA LEU A 35 10.90 -13.25 18.46
C LEU A 35 11.18 -12.85 19.91
N TYR A 36 10.82 -11.63 20.26
CA TYR A 36 10.92 -11.06 21.60
C TYR A 36 9.55 -10.67 22.13
N ASN A 37 9.41 -10.64 23.45
CA ASN A 37 8.24 -10.06 24.10
C ASN A 37 8.43 -8.54 24.34
N LYS A 38 7.40 -7.89 24.88
CA LYS A 38 7.42 -6.44 25.18
C LYS A 38 8.48 -6.00 26.18
N ASP A 39 9.01 -6.92 26.98
CA ASP A 39 10.03 -6.68 28.01
C ASP A 39 11.46 -6.97 27.50
N GLY A 40 11.62 -7.22 26.21
CA GLY A 40 12.90 -7.48 25.58
C GLY A 40 13.46 -8.88 25.83
N LYS A 41 12.64 -9.83 26.30
CA LYS A 41 13.05 -11.22 26.50
C LYS A 41 12.76 -12.04 25.25
N ARG A 42 13.77 -12.75 24.73
CA ARG A 42 13.61 -13.66 23.59
C ARG A 42 12.67 -14.81 23.94
N THR A 43 11.63 -14.99 23.17
CA THR A 43 10.63 -16.05 23.34
C THR A 43 10.80 -17.19 22.36
N LYS A 44 11.35 -16.92 21.17
CA LYS A 44 11.58 -17.93 20.13
C LYS A 44 12.79 -17.53 19.29
N ALA A 45 13.65 -18.49 18.98
CA ALA A 45 14.73 -18.29 18.03
C ALA A 45 14.20 -18.24 16.60
N ALA A 46 14.87 -17.50 15.72
CA ALA A 46 14.56 -17.47 14.29
C ALA A 46 14.63 -18.86 13.70
N ALA A 47 13.65 -19.20 12.87
CA ALA A 47 13.72 -20.38 12.04
C ALA A 47 14.75 -20.17 10.90
N LYS A 48 15.05 -21.24 10.16
CA LYS A 48 15.96 -21.15 9.02
C LYS A 48 15.38 -20.23 7.94
N TRP A 49 16.25 -19.45 7.32
CA TRP A 49 15.91 -18.57 6.24
C TRP A 49 15.58 -19.32 4.95
N ASN A 50 14.65 -18.83 4.16
CA ASN A 50 14.34 -19.38 2.86
C ASN A 50 15.55 -19.22 1.93
N LYS A 51 15.88 -20.28 1.17
CA LYS A 51 16.98 -20.26 0.19
C LYS A 51 16.83 -19.21 -0.92
N TYR A 52 15.61 -18.79 -1.23
CA TYR A 52 15.32 -17.74 -2.21
C TYR A 52 15.43 -16.33 -1.63
N ASP A 53 15.41 -16.21 -0.32
CA ASP A 53 15.61 -14.98 0.41
C ASP A 53 17.08 -14.82 0.80
N THR A 54 17.97 -14.97 -0.18
CA THR A 54 19.43 -15.00 0.04
C THR A 54 19.95 -13.76 0.77
N GLY A 55 19.22 -12.65 0.69
CA GLY A 55 19.49 -11.45 1.44
C GLY A 55 19.09 -11.51 2.92
N LEU A 56 18.25 -12.48 3.34
CA LEU A 56 17.75 -12.59 4.71
C LEU A 56 18.55 -13.62 5.56
N THR A 57 19.71 -14.04 5.12
CA THR A 57 20.61 -14.84 5.95
C THR A 57 21.20 -13.97 7.08
N LYS A 58 21.67 -14.59 8.18
CA LYS A 58 22.41 -13.91 9.26
C LYS A 58 23.71 -13.28 8.76
N ARG A 59 23.63 -12.40 7.79
CA ARG A 59 24.75 -11.64 7.26
C ARG A 59 24.37 -10.18 7.07
N PHE A 60 25.36 -9.33 7.10
CA PHE A 60 25.19 -7.92 6.83
C PHE A 60 24.97 -7.72 5.33
N HIS A 61 23.72 -7.39 4.95
CA HIS A 61 23.34 -7.22 3.55
C HIS A 61 22.15 -6.25 3.43
N TYR A 62 22.06 -5.52 2.31
CA TYR A 62 21.04 -4.47 2.14
C TYR A 62 19.60 -4.99 2.26
N VAL A 63 19.29 -6.20 1.82
CA VAL A 63 17.91 -6.74 1.89
C VAL A 63 17.44 -6.92 3.33
N PRO A 64 18.11 -7.71 4.21
CA PRO A 64 17.70 -7.78 5.60
C PRO A 64 17.87 -6.45 6.35
N GLY A 65 18.84 -5.62 5.96
CA GLY A 65 19.00 -4.27 6.50
C GLY A 65 17.81 -3.37 6.20
N LEU A 66 17.29 -3.43 4.98
CA LEU A 66 16.07 -2.72 4.58
C LEU A 66 14.86 -3.17 5.41
N VAL A 67 14.67 -4.48 5.57
CA VAL A 67 13.55 -5.03 6.37
C VAL A 67 13.69 -4.65 7.83
N ALA A 68 14.89 -4.77 8.42
CA ALA A 68 15.16 -4.37 9.80
C ALA A 68 14.89 -2.88 10.02
N LYS A 69 15.37 -2.02 9.11
CA LYS A 69 15.11 -0.58 9.15
C LYS A 69 13.61 -0.28 9.11
N ALA A 70 12.87 -0.89 8.17
CA ALA A 70 11.44 -0.70 8.04
C ALA A 70 10.67 -1.14 9.30
N ILE A 71 11.09 -2.25 9.92
CA ILE A 71 10.51 -2.73 11.20
C ILE A 71 10.76 -1.72 12.32
N VAL A 72 11.98 -1.18 12.45
CA VAL A 72 12.31 -0.20 13.49
C VAL A 72 11.53 1.10 13.30
N GLU A 73 11.42 1.60 12.07
CA GLU A 73 10.66 2.82 11.76
C GLU A 73 9.16 2.64 12.04
N SER A 74 8.61 1.44 11.77
CA SER A 74 7.23 1.10 12.16
C SER A 74 7.09 1.02 13.68
N ALA A 75 8.06 0.42 14.38
CA ALA A 75 8.05 0.35 15.83
C ALA A 75 8.14 1.75 16.48
N ASP A 76 8.92 2.67 15.91
CA ASP A 76 8.98 4.06 16.36
C ASP A 76 7.66 4.81 16.12
N PHE A 77 7.03 4.59 14.97
CA PHE A 77 5.70 5.15 14.69
C PHE A 77 4.67 4.71 15.73
N TYR A 78 4.73 3.46 16.17
CA TYR A 78 3.85 2.88 17.19
C TYR A 78 4.45 2.85 18.59
N LYS A 79 5.49 3.63 18.89
CA LYS A 79 6.23 3.57 20.19
C LYS A 79 5.39 3.80 21.44
N GLY A 80 4.20 4.37 21.31
CA GLY A 80 3.25 4.50 22.41
C GLY A 80 2.55 3.19 22.81
N PHE A 81 2.76 2.09 22.09
CA PHE A 81 2.07 0.83 22.30
C PHE A 81 3.05 -0.30 22.66
N ASP A 82 2.77 -1.01 23.73
CA ASP A 82 3.60 -2.13 24.20
C ASP A 82 3.75 -3.25 23.17
N TRP A 83 2.73 -3.47 22.34
CA TRP A 83 2.74 -4.50 21.31
C TRP A 83 3.73 -4.23 20.16
N SER A 84 4.23 -3.00 19.99
CA SER A 84 5.25 -2.66 18.98
C SER A 84 6.68 -2.90 19.47
N LYS A 85 6.91 -2.94 20.78
CA LYS A 85 8.25 -3.15 21.38
C LYS A 85 8.92 -4.46 20.90
N PRO A 86 8.22 -5.60 20.78
CA PRO A 86 8.78 -6.82 20.23
C PRO A 86 9.40 -6.65 18.83
N TRP A 87 8.82 -5.80 18.00
CA TRP A 87 9.35 -5.51 16.68
C TRP A 87 10.73 -4.88 16.75
N PHE A 88 10.86 -3.85 17.59
CA PHE A 88 12.13 -3.18 17.82
C PHE A 88 13.18 -4.16 18.35
N TYR A 89 12.87 -4.94 19.39
CA TYR A 89 13.81 -5.88 19.96
C TYR A 89 14.25 -6.97 18.98
N SER A 90 13.35 -7.46 18.14
CA SER A 90 13.68 -8.44 17.11
C SER A 90 14.63 -7.86 16.04
N ALA A 91 14.39 -6.65 15.58
CA ALA A 91 15.26 -5.98 14.62
C ALA A 91 16.63 -5.61 15.25
N GLN A 92 16.64 -5.15 16.50
CA GLN A 92 17.88 -4.87 17.25
C GLN A 92 18.73 -6.13 17.42
N ALA A 93 18.11 -7.26 17.79
CA ALA A 93 18.82 -8.53 17.93
C ALA A 93 19.48 -8.99 16.63
N TYR A 94 18.78 -8.86 15.50
CA TYR A 94 19.38 -9.09 14.19
C TYR A 94 20.58 -8.16 13.95
N ALA A 95 20.45 -6.87 14.22
CA ALA A 95 21.52 -5.89 14.04
C ALA A 95 22.71 -6.17 14.97
N GLN A 96 22.48 -6.77 16.14
CA GLN A 96 23.53 -7.23 17.06
C GLN A 96 24.29 -8.47 16.55
N GLU A 97 23.60 -9.39 15.88
CA GLU A 97 24.22 -10.62 15.37
C GLU A 97 25.07 -10.39 14.12
N VAL A 98 24.67 -9.49 13.22
CA VAL A 98 25.36 -9.24 11.97
C VAL A 98 26.47 -8.20 12.13
N THR A 99 27.55 -8.33 11.37
CA THR A 99 28.70 -7.42 11.45
C THR A 99 28.96 -6.77 10.11
N TYR A 100 29.03 -5.44 10.11
CA TYR A 100 29.44 -4.69 8.94
C TYR A 100 30.90 -4.97 8.61
N ASN A 101 31.09 -5.63 7.49
CA ASN A 101 32.41 -5.91 6.97
C ASN A 101 32.38 -5.71 5.45
N ASN A 102 32.65 -4.48 5.03
CA ASN A 102 32.84 -4.21 3.61
C ASN A 102 34.29 -4.57 3.24
N ASN A 103 34.44 -5.45 2.25
CA ASN A 103 35.77 -5.89 1.83
C ASN A 103 36.53 -4.69 1.21
N THR A 104 37.61 -4.27 1.83
CA THR A 104 38.40 -3.10 1.37
C THR A 104 39.04 -3.31 0.01
N SER A 105 39.29 -4.54 -0.42
CA SER A 105 39.82 -4.86 -1.76
C SER A 105 38.73 -4.95 -2.83
N ALA A 106 37.47 -5.15 -2.43
CA ALA A 106 36.31 -5.28 -3.32
C ALA A 106 35.04 -4.68 -2.66
N PRO A 107 35.05 -3.38 -2.32
CA PRO A 107 33.93 -2.74 -1.66
C PRO A 107 32.70 -2.67 -2.58
N THR A 108 31.50 -2.72 -1.99
CA THR A 108 30.23 -2.61 -2.70
C THR A 108 29.31 -1.63 -1.98
N LEU A 109 28.52 -0.87 -2.73
CA LEU A 109 27.50 0.00 -2.16
C LEU A 109 26.39 -0.80 -1.46
N ASP A 110 26.08 -2.00 -1.95
CA ASP A 110 25.11 -2.93 -1.32
C ASP A 110 25.47 -3.25 0.14
N ALA A 111 26.76 -3.45 0.43
CA ALA A 111 27.22 -3.74 1.79
C ALA A 111 27.09 -2.50 2.69
N MET A 112 27.30 -1.31 2.15
CA MET A 112 27.22 -0.05 2.90
C MET A 112 25.78 0.29 3.30
N ASN A 113 24.81 0.01 2.44
CA ASN A 113 23.41 0.36 2.64
C ASN A 113 22.83 -0.19 3.95
N ALA A 114 23.18 -1.41 4.33
CA ALA A 114 22.63 -2.06 5.52
C ALA A 114 22.94 -1.29 6.83
N VAL A 115 23.97 -0.43 6.85
CA VAL A 115 24.28 0.43 8.01
C VAL A 115 23.11 1.37 8.32
N LYS A 116 22.27 1.70 7.34
CA LYS A 116 21.09 2.56 7.55
C LYS A 116 20.14 2.04 8.64
N MET A 117 20.11 0.75 8.92
CA MET A 117 19.28 0.21 10.01
C MET A 117 19.70 0.70 11.40
N TYR A 118 20.97 1.06 11.58
CA TYR A 118 21.46 1.54 12.86
C TYR A 118 20.96 2.94 13.21
N PHE A 119 20.72 3.83 12.27
CA PHE A 119 20.28 5.19 12.55
C PHE A 119 18.95 5.23 13.34
N PRO A 120 17.86 4.59 12.88
CA PRO A 120 16.63 4.57 13.68
C PRO A 120 16.75 3.72 14.96
N ILE A 121 17.61 2.68 15.00
CA ILE A 121 17.89 1.95 16.25
C ILE A 121 18.52 2.89 17.29
N LEU A 122 19.52 3.69 16.91
CA LEU A 122 20.20 4.62 17.82
C LEU A 122 19.28 5.74 18.33
N SER A 123 18.27 6.11 17.56
CA SER A 123 17.26 7.11 17.94
C SER A 123 16.28 6.59 18.99
N SER A 124 16.13 5.28 19.12
CA SER A 124 15.15 4.67 20.02
C SER A 124 15.61 4.68 21.48
N SER A 125 14.68 4.98 22.39
CA SER A 125 14.90 4.83 23.83
C SER A 125 14.98 3.36 24.29
N LEU A 126 14.61 2.41 23.44
CA LEU A 126 14.67 0.97 23.74
C LEU A 126 16.02 0.34 23.41
N LYS A 127 16.95 1.09 22.79
CA LYS A 127 18.28 0.56 22.43
C LYS A 127 19.08 0.08 23.64
N SER A 128 19.82 -1.00 23.47
CA SER A 128 20.80 -1.46 24.47
C SER A 128 22.15 -0.74 24.30
N SER A 129 22.95 -0.68 25.35
CA SER A 129 24.32 -0.14 25.31
C SER A 129 25.23 -0.94 24.37
N GLU A 130 24.98 -2.24 24.25
CA GLU A 130 25.74 -3.14 23.36
C GLU A 130 25.52 -2.77 21.89
N ILE A 131 24.24 -2.57 21.47
CA ILE A 131 23.96 -2.18 20.09
C ILE A 131 24.50 -0.78 19.77
N GLU A 132 24.49 0.13 20.74
CA GLU A 132 25.02 1.48 20.58
C GLU A 132 26.52 1.45 20.23
N THR A 133 27.31 0.67 20.96
CA THR A 133 28.75 0.49 20.70
C THR A 133 28.97 -0.10 19.30
N LYS A 134 28.23 -1.16 18.96
CA LYS A 134 28.36 -1.84 17.66
C LYS A 134 27.96 -0.95 16.50
N ALA A 135 26.87 -0.23 16.63
CA ALA A 135 26.37 0.70 15.61
C ALA A 135 27.37 1.83 15.35
N ASN A 136 27.90 2.45 16.40
CA ASN A 136 28.91 3.52 16.28
C ASN A 136 30.19 3.02 15.59
N THR A 137 30.63 1.79 15.88
CA THR A 137 31.76 1.18 15.18
C THR A 137 31.46 0.99 13.68
N ALA A 138 30.27 0.48 13.33
CA ALA A 138 29.85 0.30 11.93
C ALA A 138 29.72 1.63 11.19
N ILE A 139 29.15 2.65 11.83
CA ILE A 139 28.96 3.99 11.26
C ILE A 139 30.31 4.67 11.01
N SER A 140 31.25 4.60 11.95
CA SER A 140 32.60 5.14 11.79
C SER A 140 33.36 4.46 10.65
N LYS A 141 33.20 3.12 10.52
CA LYS A 141 33.76 2.39 9.38
C LYS A 141 33.10 2.77 8.07
N LEU A 142 31.78 2.97 8.05
CA LEU A 142 31.06 3.42 6.87
C LEU A 142 31.59 4.77 6.37
N ALA A 143 31.82 5.73 7.26
CA ALA A 143 32.38 7.04 6.89
C ALA A 143 33.75 6.90 6.18
N THR A 144 34.61 6.03 6.70
CA THR A 144 35.89 5.71 6.09
C THR A 144 35.74 5.03 4.73
N ASP A 145 34.83 4.06 4.64
CA ASP A 145 34.59 3.30 3.41
C ASP A 145 34.02 4.20 2.29
N LEU A 146 33.07 5.11 2.60
CA LEU A 146 32.50 6.05 1.64
C LEU A 146 33.55 7.07 1.16
N LYS A 147 34.35 7.60 2.07
CA LYS A 147 35.44 8.51 1.73
C LYS A 147 36.43 7.87 0.73
N ASN A 148 36.84 6.64 1.01
CA ASN A 148 37.76 5.90 0.14
C ASN A 148 37.10 5.44 -1.16
N TYR A 149 35.79 5.20 -1.14
CA TYR A 149 35.03 4.76 -2.32
C TYR A 149 35.02 5.80 -3.43
N ASN A 150 35.06 7.08 -3.10
CA ASN A 150 35.14 8.18 -4.04
C ASN A 150 36.35 8.13 -4.98
N GLU A 151 37.43 7.41 -4.56
CA GLU A 151 38.62 7.26 -5.39
C GLU A 151 38.47 6.29 -6.56
N TYR A 152 37.41 5.47 -6.59
CA TYR A 152 37.26 4.42 -7.59
C TYR A 152 36.79 4.91 -8.97
N PHE A 153 36.19 6.08 -9.05
CA PHE A 153 35.79 6.70 -10.31
C PHE A 153 36.50 8.03 -10.52
N SER A 154 37.73 8.14 -10.14
CA SER A 154 38.60 9.24 -10.54
C SER A 154 39.35 8.84 -11.79
N ILE A 155 39.42 9.73 -12.75
CA ILE A 155 40.31 9.63 -13.89
C ILE A 155 41.73 9.61 -13.34
N GLY A 156 42.48 8.57 -13.67
CA GLY A 156 43.72 8.27 -12.97
C GLY A 156 43.55 7.49 -11.65
N GLY A 157 42.30 7.19 -11.21
CA GLY A 157 42.05 6.34 -10.08
C GLY A 157 42.37 4.88 -10.33
N LYS A 158 42.65 4.14 -9.25
CA LYS A 158 43.24 2.79 -9.28
C LYS A 158 42.43 1.73 -10.01
N LYS A 159 41.19 1.99 -10.45
CA LYS A 159 40.29 0.95 -10.99
C LYS A 159 39.53 1.34 -12.26
N SER A 160 39.43 2.58 -12.66
CA SER A 160 38.83 2.95 -13.95
C SER A 160 39.74 2.55 -15.10
N SER A 161 39.16 2.01 -16.16
CA SER A 161 39.85 1.78 -17.43
C SER A 161 39.94 3.05 -18.29
N LEU A 162 39.12 4.07 -17.97
CA LEU A 162 39.06 5.33 -18.67
C LEU A 162 40.13 6.28 -18.15
N LYS A 163 40.96 6.85 -19.06
CA LYS A 163 41.92 7.91 -18.75
C LYS A 163 41.30 9.28 -19.05
N GLU A 164 41.64 10.29 -18.25
CA GLU A 164 41.17 11.66 -18.44
C GLU A 164 41.50 12.22 -19.82
N THR A 165 42.71 11.94 -20.29
CA THR A 165 43.18 12.37 -21.60
C THR A 165 42.36 11.80 -22.75
N ASP A 166 41.75 10.64 -22.56
CA ASP A 166 41.00 9.90 -23.57
C ASP A 166 39.49 10.10 -23.44
N ALA A 167 39.04 10.81 -22.37
CA ALA A 167 37.61 11.03 -22.07
C ALA A 167 37.02 12.13 -22.99
N ASN A 168 35.90 11.82 -23.63
CA ASN A 168 35.08 12.83 -24.31
C ASN A 168 34.28 13.67 -23.28
N ASP A 169 33.57 14.72 -23.74
CA ASP A 169 32.89 15.65 -22.84
C ASP A 169 31.76 14.98 -22.02
N THR A 170 31.06 14.00 -22.58
CA THR A 170 30.06 13.21 -21.85
C THR A 170 30.73 12.42 -20.73
N GLN A 171 31.83 11.74 -21.02
CA GLN A 171 32.57 10.95 -20.04
C GLN A 171 33.18 11.78 -18.93
N LYS A 172 33.62 13.04 -19.24
CA LYS A 172 34.10 13.98 -18.21
C LYS A 172 33.01 14.31 -17.19
N GLY A 173 31.72 14.38 -17.60
CA GLY A 173 30.58 14.56 -16.71
C GLY A 173 30.35 13.39 -15.74
N MET A 174 30.89 12.19 -16.02
CA MET A 174 30.78 11.00 -15.17
C MET A 174 31.85 10.92 -14.08
N ILE A 175 32.86 11.77 -14.13
CA ILE A 175 34.03 11.71 -13.24
C ILE A 175 33.65 11.95 -11.78
N GLY A 176 34.16 11.09 -10.91
CA GLY A 176 33.89 11.10 -9.47
C GLY A 176 32.62 10.35 -9.07
N GLY A 177 31.94 9.71 -10.01
CA GLY A 177 30.83 8.80 -9.73
C GLY A 177 31.29 7.50 -9.06
N TRP A 178 30.43 6.90 -8.25
CA TRP A 178 30.73 5.67 -7.53
C TRP A 178 30.28 4.45 -8.31
N PHE A 179 31.17 3.53 -8.59
CA PHE A 179 30.78 2.24 -9.17
C PHE A 179 29.81 1.49 -8.25
N HIS A 180 28.82 0.82 -8.82
CA HIS A 180 27.92 -0.01 -8.03
C HIS A 180 28.66 -1.09 -7.23
N LYS A 181 29.65 -1.73 -7.89
CA LYS A 181 30.63 -2.61 -7.24
C LYS A 181 32.00 -2.36 -7.84
N SER A 182 33.00 -2.21 -6.99
CA SER A 182 34.35 -1.79 -7.41
C SER A 182 35.13 -2.83 -8.22
N THR A 183 34.72 -4.08 -8.23
CA THR A 183 35.41 -5.16 -8.96
C THR A 183 34.61 -5.76 -10.09
N ASP A 184 33.31 -5.93 -9.90
CA ASP A 184 32.46 -6.65 -10.84
C ASP A 184 31.81 -5.71 -11.86
N TYR A 185 31.62 -4.44 -11.48
CA TYR A 185 30.93 -3.43 -12.28
C TYR A 185 31.74 -2.14 -12.37
N VAL A 186 33.00 -2.32 -12.79
CA VAL A 186 33.94 -1.20 -13.02
C VAL A 186 33.38 -0.32 -14.13
N ASP A 187 33.57 0.99 -13.99
CA ASP A 187 33.06 2.03 -14.90
C ASP A 187 31.54 2.08 -15.06
N GLN A 188 30.78 1.50 -14.12
CA GLN A 188 29.32 1.45 -14.16
C GLN A 188 28.70 2.07 -12.92
N MET A 189 27.66 2.90 -13.12
CA MET A 189 26.77 3.36 -12.06
C MET A 189 25.35 2.87 -12.36
N TRP A 190 24.69 2.39 -11.31
CA TRP A 190 23.32 1.86 -11.37
C TRP A 190 22.41 2.72 -10.47
N LEU A 191 21.14 2.81 -10.81
CA LEU A 191 20.15 3.50 -9.98
C LEU A 191 20.08 2.91 -8.57
N ASP A 192 20.27 1.61 -8.45
CA ASP A 192 20.40 0.90 -7.16
C ASP A 192 21.50 1.54 -6.31
N GLY A 193 22.63 1.90 -6.92
CA GLY A 193 23.75 2.56 -6.25
C GLY A 193 23.40 3.93 -5.66
N ALA A 194 22.46 4.65 -6.25
CA ALA A 194 21.96 5.92 -5.70
C ALA A 194 21.30 5.69 -4.32
N TYR A 195 20.48 4.67 -4.18
CA TYR A 195 19.88 4.30 -2.90
C TYR A 195 20.89 3.64 -1.95
N MET A 196 21.76 2.80 -2.49
CA MET A 196 22.74 2.05 -1.68
C MET A 196 23.85 2.95 -1.14
N GLY A 197 24.35 3.91 -1.93
CA GLY A 197 25.46 4.79 -1.57
C GLY A 197 25.04 6.20 -1.21
N SER A 198 24.43 6.94 -2.14
CA SER A 198 24.17 8.38 -1.97
C SER A 198 23.18 8.68 -0.87
N ALA A 199 22.07 7.93 -0.80
CA ALA A 199 21.11 8.06 0.30
C ALA A 199 21.72 7.62 1.65
N THR A 200 22.64 6.66 1.63
CA THR A 200 23.37 6.26 2.85
C THR A 200 24.31 7.35 3.33
N LEU A 201 25.01 8.02 2.41
CA LEU A 201 25.83 9.18 2.73
C LEU A 201 24.99 10.34 3.30
N ALA A 202 23.81 10.61 2.72
CA ALA A 202 22.93 11.66 3.21
C ALA A 202 22.50 11.41 4.65
N GLN A 203 22.08 10.18 4.99
CA GLN A 203 21.70 9.82 6.35
C GLN A 203 22.90 9.80 7.31
N LEU A 204 24.08 9.48 6.83
CA LEU A 204 25.32 9.59 7.61
C LEU A 204 25.68 11.05 7.92
N ALA A 205 25.56 11.95 6.95
CA ALA A 205 25.76 13.38 7.13
C ALA A 205 24.75 13.96 8.12
N GLU A 206 23.49 13.54 8.05
CA GLU A 206 22.45 13.87 9.02
C GLU A 206 22.78 13.34 10.41
N TYR A 207 23.25 12.12 10.54
CA TYR A 207 23.64 11.53 11.83
C TYR A 207 24.74 12.35 12.50
N TYR A 208 25.74 12.80 11.75
CA TYR A 208 26.83 13.61 12.27
C TYR A 208 26.46 15.08 12.50
N LYS A 209 25.50 15.63 11.79
CA LYS A 209 25.05 17.04 11.88
C LYS A 209 26.19 18.06 11.88
N GLY A 210 27.21 17.84 11.09
CA GLY A 210 28.40 18.70 11.02
C GLY A 210 29.42 18.51 12.13
N ASN A 211 29.16 17.65 13.14
CA ASN A 211 30.15 17.32 14.17
C ASN A 211 31.33 16.52 13.62
N THR A 212 31.10 15.78 12.55
CA THR A 212 32.12 15.04 11.81
C THR A 212 31.84 15.21 10.31
N ASN A 213 32.82 15.62 9.56
CA ASN A 213 32.74 15.78 8.12
C ASN A 213 33.48 14.63 7.42
N ILE A 214 32.85 14.01 6.45
CA ILE A 214 33.38 12.84 5.73
C ILE A 214 34.37 13.30 4.67
N PHE A 215 34.03 14.37 3.91
CA PHE A 215 34.81 14.92 2.79
C PHE A 215 35.48 16.26 3.10
N GLY A 216 35.68 16.59 4.40
CA GLY A 216 36.45 17.74 4.85
C GLY A 216 35.64 18.96 5.29
N SER A 217 34.38 19.09 4.86
CA SER A 217 33.44 20.11 5.34
C SER A 217 32.01 19.63 5.21
N THR A 218 31.09 20.26 5.92
CA THR A 218 29.64 19.96 5.84
C THR A 218 29.12 20.22 4.40
N SER A 219 29.56 21.29 3.75
CA SER A 219 29.16 21.55 2.35
C SER A 219 29.71 20.48 1.41
N ALA A 220 30.95 20.05 1.57
CA ALA A 220 31.54 19.00 0.74
C ALA A 220 30.83 17.65 0.89
N ASP A 221 30.29 17.35 2.07
CA ASP A 221 29.47 16.14 2.29
C ASP A 221 28.17 16.22 1.46
N TRP A 222 27.46 17.35 1.48
CA TRP A 222 26.25 17.57 0.69
C TRP A 222 26.53 17.69 -0.81
N ASP A 223 27.64 18.33 -1.19
CA ASP A 223 28.10 18.39 -2.58
C ASP A 223 28.33 16.97 -3.13
N MET A 224 28.90 16.07 -2.32
CA MET A 224 29.13 14.68 -2.73
C MET A 224 27.81 13.90 -2.86
N VAL A 225 26.84 14.06 -1.93
CA VAL A 225 25.50 13.49 -2.07
C VAL A 225 24.86 13.90 -3.40
N THR A 226 24.85 15.20 -3.66
CA THR A 226 24.24 15.78 -4.87
C THR A 226 24.98 15.34 -6.13
N LYS A 227 26.30 15.35 -6.11
CA LYS A 227 27.12 14.90 -7.23
C LYS A 227 26.80 13.48 -7.66
N GLN A 228 26.72 12.54 -6.72
CA GLN A 228 26.43 11.15 -7.05
C GLN A 228 25.05 10.97 -7.69
N LEU A 229 24.04 11.68 -7.18
CA LEU A 229 22.68 11.66 -7.73
C LEU A 229 22.62 12.35 -9.10
N ASN A 230 23.31 13.50 -9.29
CA ASN A 230 23.33 14.19 -10.56
C ASN A 230 24.01 13.39 -11.65
N ILE A 231 25.15 12.75 -11.39
CA ILE A 231 25.84 11.91 -12.38
C ILE A 231 24.92 10.81 -12.90
N VAL A 232 24.14 10.17 -12.01
CA VAL A 232 23.16 9.16 -12.42
C VAL A 232 22.01 9.80 -13.21
N TRP A 233 21.51 10.95 -12.76
CA TRP A 233 20.46 11.69 -13.45
C TRP A 233 20.86 12.06 -14.89
N ASP A 234 21.99 12.71 -15.05
CA ASP A 234 22.48 13.23 -16.33
C ASP A 234 22.70 12.12 -17.36
N ASN A 235 23.00 10.90 -16.92
CA ASN A 235 23.31 9.79 -17.80
C ASN A 235 22.19 8.76 -17.96
N CYS A 236 21.15 8.80 -17.12
CA CYS A 236 20.07 7.82 -17.15
C CYS A 236 18.66 8.43 -17.39
N TRP A 237 18.49 9.75 -17.27
CA TRP A 237 17.19 10.39 -17.45
C TRP A 237 16.77 10.49 -18.92
N ASP A 238 15.60 9.96 -19.25
CA ASP A 238 14.94 10.16 -20.54
C ASP A 238 13.80 11.19 -20.40
N SER A 239 13.97 12.36 -20.98
CA SER A 239 12.99 13.45 -20.89
C SER A 239 11.68 13.18 -21.65
N ASN A 240 11.69 12.30 -22.66
CA ASN A 240 10.50 11.97 -23.44
C ASN A 240 9.60 10.97 -22.67
N LYS A 241 10.21 9.94 -22.11
CA LYS A 241 9.52 8.96 -21.29
C LYS A 241 9.29 9.46 -19.87
N GLN A 242 10.10 10.40 -19.40
CA GLN A 242 10.16 10.88 -18.01
C GLN A 242 10.44 9.72 -17.04
N LEU A 243 11.35 8.87 -17.42
CA LEU A 243 11.82 7.69 -16.69
C LEU A 243 13.34 7.63 -16.74
N MET A 244 13.91 6.78 -15.88
CA MET A 244 15.34 6.56 -15.82
C MET A 244 15.70 5.17 -16.33
N TYR A 245 16.70 5.09 -17.20
CA TYR A 245 17.36 3.83 -17.55
C TYR A 245 18.01 3.21 -16.31
N HIS A 246 18.09 1.88 -16.23
CA HIS A 246 18.57 1.18 -15.04
C HIS A 246 20.00 1.58 -14.62
N ALA A 247 20.90 1.79 -15.59
CA ALA A 247 22.30 2.07 -15.34
C ALA A 247 22.98 2.70 -16.54
N PHE A 248 24.19 3.24 -16.33
CA PHE A 248 25.11 3.61 -17.40
C PHE A 248 26.50 3.03 -17.18
N SER A 249 27.30 3.00 -18.25
CA SER A 249 28.72 2.66 -18.23
C SER A 249 29.54 3.77 -18.86
N ALA A 250 30.58 4.24 -18.18
CA ALA A 250 31.44 5.31 -18.69
C ALA A 250 32.24 4.93 -19.93
N ILE A 251 32.42 3.65 -20.20
CA ILE A 251 33.16 3.18 -21.41
C ILE A 251 32.22 2.80 -22.56
N GLY A 252 30.89 3.03 -22.42
CA GLY A 252 29.90 2.74 -23.45
C GLY A 252 29.68 1.26 -23.70
N ASP A 253 30.73 0.59 -24.13
CA ASP A 253 30.78 -0.85 -24.31
C ASP A 253 31.38 -1.52 -23.07
N ALA A 254 30.56 -1.66 -22.01
CA ALA A 254 30.97 -2.44 -20.87
C ALA A 254 31.22 -3.89 -21.31
N LYS A 255 32.41 -4.35 -21.17
CA LYS A 255 32.95 -5.69 -21.53
C LYS A 255 31.97 -6.60 -22.23
N ALA A 256 32.12 -6.67 -23.54
CA ALA A 256 31.47 -7.69 -24.35
C ALA A 256 31.55 -9.05 -23.64
N LYS A 257 30.59 -9.90 -23.89
CA LYS A 257 30.77 -11.32 -23.70
C LYS A 257 32.13 -11.71 -24.27
N SER A 258 32.75 -12.71 -23.69
CA SER A 258 34.02 -13.25 -24.21
C SER A 258 34.00 -13.62 -25.72
N ASP A 259 32.82 -13.68 -26.32
CA ASP A 259 32.57 -13.92 -27.74
C ASP A 259 32.45 -12.62 -28.58
N GLY A 260 32.65 -11.44 -28.00
CA GLY A 260 32.62 -10.14 -28.70
C GLY A 260 31.24 -9.62 -29.07
N THR A 261 30.16 -10.23 -28.56
CA THR A 261 28.80 -9.76 -28.84
C THR A 261 28.45 -8.48 -28.05
N ALA A 262 27.49 -7.68 -28.58
CA ALA A 262 27.10 -6.39 -28.08
C ALA A 262 26.84 -6.35 -26.58
N THR A 263 27.21 -5.25 -25.96
CA THR A 263 27.06 -5.03 -24.53
C THR A 263 25.74 -4.37 -24.19
N TRP A 264 25.32 -4.48 -22.94
CA TRP A 264 24.09 -3.87 -22.44
C TRP A 264 24.07 -2.32 -22.54
N ALA A 265 25.22 -1.67 -22.61
CA ALA A 265 25.38 -0.21 -22.72
C ALA A 265 25.65 0.27 -24.16
N GLY A 266 25.47 -0.56 -25.13
CA GLY A 266 25.79 -0.26 -26.53
C GLY A 266 24.79 -0.84 -27.52
N LEU A 267 23.52 -0.98 -27.15
CA LEU A 267 22.50 -1.55 -28.01
C LEU A 267 22.19 -0.70 -29.28
N SER A 268 22.61 0.59 -29.32
CA SER A 268 22.55 1.41 -30.51
C SER A 268 23.86 1.35 -31.29
N LYS A 269 23.83 0.83 -32.49
CA LYS A 269 25.00 0.70 -33.39
C LYS A 269 25.50 2.01 -33.96
N THR A 270 24.84 3.14 -33.75
CA THR A 270 25.11 4.40 -34.47
C THR A 270 25.68 5.54 -33.61
N ALA A 271 25.60 5.44 -32.29
CA ALA A 271 26.25 6.33 -31.33
C ALA A 271 26.49 5.58 -30.03
N PRO A 272 27.54 5.82 -29.26
CA PRO A 272 27.70 5.22 -27.95
C PRO A 272 26.56 5.69 -27.05
N VAL A 273 25.61 4.80 -26.81
CA VAL A 273 24.57 4.97 -25.82
C VAL A 273 25.16 4.44 -24.53
N TYR A 274 25.53 5.30 -23.62
CA TYR A 274 26.20 4.89 -22.38
C TYR A 274 25.28 4.20 -21.37
N HIS A 275 23.95 4.26 -21.54
CA HIS A 275 22.96 3.70 -20.65
C HIS A 275 22.39 2.35 -21.15
N SER A 276 21.70 1.63 -20.26
CA SER A 276 20.95 0.41 -20.56
C SER A 276 19.68 0.70 -21.38
N ALA A 277 19.03 -0.34 -21.93
CA ALA A 277 17.92 -0.16 -22.87
C ALA A 277 16.55 0.01 -22.20
N ALA A 278 16.31 -0.62 -21.04
CA ALA A 278 14.98 -0.72 -20.43
C ALA A 278 14.81 0.20 -19.20
N PHE A 279 13.57 0.60 -18.98
CA PHE A 279 13.14 1.32 -17.76
C PHE A 279 12.64 0.34 -16.71
N TRP A 280 13.55 -0.23 -15.95
CA TRP A 280 13.21 -1.21 -14.92
C TRP A 280 12.56 -0.56 -13.69
N GLY A 281 11.38 -1.07 -13.30
CA GLY A 281 10.56 -0.47 -12.26
C GLY A 281 11.26 -0.31 -10.91
N ARG A 282 11.88 -1.37 -10.39
CA ARG A 282 12.57 -1.30 -9.08
C ARG A 282 13.77 -0.37 -9.07
N ALA A 283 14.53 -0.26 -10.16
CA ALA A 283 15.61 0.69 -10.25
C ALA A 283 15.11 2.13 -10.14
N ASN A 284 14.05 2.47 -10.90
CA ASN A 284 13.40 3.77 -10.78
C ASN A 284 12.88 4.03 -9.36
N ALA A 285 12.34 3.02 -8.70
CA ALA A 285 11.86 3.14 -7.32
C ALA A 285 13.00 3.41 -6.32
N TRP A 286 14.14 2.75 -6.48
CA TRP A 286 15.32 3.02 -5.67
C TRP A 286 15.81 4.46 -5.81
N TYR A 287 15.88 4.97 -7.04
CA TYR A 287 16.35 6.34 -7.27
C TYR A 287 15.38 7.37 -6.69
N LEU A 288 14.06 7.20 -6.88
CA LEU A 288 13.07 8.08 -6.27
C LEU A 288 13.19 8.10 -4.74
N TYR A 289 13.33 6.93 -4.13
CA TYR A 289 13.47 6.84 -2.68
C TYR A 289 14.77 7.46 -2.19
N ALA A 290 15.86 7.33 -2.97
CA ALA A 290 17.14 7.98 -2.68
C ALA A 290 17.02 9.51 -2.67
N LEU A 291 16.30 10.10 -3.60
CA LEU A 291 16.02 11.54 -3.62
C LEU A 291 15.24 11.98 -2.37
N VAL A 292 14.20 11.21 -1.99
CA VAL A 292 13.38 11.52 -0.80
C VAL A 292 14.21 11.41 0.49
N ASP A 293 15.03 10.37 0.63
CA ASP A 293 15.91 10.19 1.80
C ASP A 293 16.96 11.32 1.87
N ALA A 294 17.55 11.70 0.74
CA ALA A 294 18.54 12.79 0.69
C ALA A 294 17.92 14.14 1.06
N LEU A 295 16.74 14.45 0.51
CA LEU A 295 16.03 15.69 0.79
C LEU A 295 15.51 15.77 2.23
N GLU A 296 15.08 14.64 2.83
CA GLU A 296 14.75 14.59 4.25
C GLU A 296 15.97 14.91 5.13
N ALA A 297 17.10 14.25 4.85
CA ALA A 297 18.35 14.48 5.57
C ALA A 297 18.83 15.93 5.45
N MET A 298 18.78 16.49 4.24
CA MET A 298 19.10 17.90 4.00
C MET A 298 18.17 18.84 4.77
N LYS A 299 16.88 18.56 4.78
CA LYS A 299 15.89 19.36 5.52
C LYS A 299 16.16 19.32 7.03
N ASN A 300 16.50 18.16 7.57
CA ASN A 300 16.82 17.97 8.99
C ASN A 300 18.18 18.62 9.39
N CYS A 301 18.97 19.04 8.40
CA CYS A 301 20.24 19.72 8.56
C CYS A 301 20.25 21.18 8.03
N ASP A 302 19.09 21.80 7.93
CA ASP A 302 18.90 23.21 7.53
C ASP A 302 19.46 23.53 6.12
N GLN A 303 19.49 22.54 5.20
CA GLN A 303 20.04 22.71 3.84
C GLN A 303 18.99 23.16 2.81
N VAL A 304 17.77 23.50 3.21
CA VAL A 304 16.64 23.79 2.31
C VAL A 304 16.84 25.00 1.38
N ASN A 305 17.75 25.90 1.71
CA ASN A 305 18.07 27.09 0.92
C ASN A 305 19.35 26.93 0.06
N THR A 306 19.88 25.72 -0.06
CA THR A 306 21.07 25.46 -0.86
C THR A 306 20.72 25.09 -2.31
N GLU A 307 21.68 25.30 -3.24
CA GLU A 307 21.56 24.84 -4.61
C GLU A 307 21.42 23.31 -4.70
N ASN A 308 22.16 22.59 -3.86
CA ASN A 308 22.06 21.13 -3.74
C ASN A 308 20.63 20.67 -3.47
N TYR A 309 19.96 21.28 -2.50
CA TYR A 309 18.57 20.94 -2.17
C TYR A 309 17.62 21.26 -3.33
N THR A 310 17.77 22.43 -3.95
CA THR A 310 16.94 22.86 -5.08
C THR A 310 17.11 21.93 -6.27
N THR A 311 18.32 21.52 -6.58
CA THR A 311 18.63 20.59 -7.67
C THR A 311 17.97 19.23 -7.44
N LEU A 312 18.18 18.62 -6.27
CA LEU A 312 17.58 17.31 -5.96
C LEU A 312 16.06 17.36 -5.87
N LYS A 313 15.49 18.48 -5.39
CA LYS A 313 14.05 18.69 -5.40
C LYS A 313 13.48 18.76 -6.82
N THR A 314 14.18 19.41 -7.75
CA THR A 314 13.80 19.45 -9.17
C THR A 314 13.83 18.04 -9.79
N HIS A 315 14.83 17.23 -9.49
CA HIS A 315 14.87 15.84 -9.93
C HIS A 315 13.71 15.02 -9.36
N LEU A 316 13.42 15.20 -8.08
CA LEU A 316 12.27 14.53 -7.43
C LEU A 316 10.95 14.88 -8.12
N GLU A 317 10.70 16.16 -8.37
CA GLU A 317 9.47 16.64 -9.01
C GLU A 317 9.32 16.08 -10.43
N ALA A 318 10.40 16.10 -11.21
CA ALA A 318 10.41 15.59 -12.58
C ALA A 318 10.18 14.07 -12.63
N GLN A 319 10.89 13.30 -11.79
CA GLN A 319 10.73 11.85 -11.76
C GLN A 319 9.35 11.44 -11.21
N ALA A 320 8.85 12.11 -10.17
CA ALA A 320 7.53 11.84 -9.62
C ALA A 320 6.43 12.08 -10.66
N ALA A 321 6.53 13.15 -11.47
CA ALA A 321 5.60 13.40 -12.57
C ALA A 321 5.62 12.28 -13.61
N GLY A 322 6.81 11.79 -13.98
CA GLY A 322 6.97 10.66 -14.87
C GLY A 322 6.38 9.37 -14.32
N ILE A 323 6.64 9.06 -13.05
CA ILE A 323 6.09 7.89 -12.37
C ILE A 323 4.56 7.95 -12.35
N LEU A 324 3.97 9.11 -12.08
CA LEU A 324 2.53 9.27 -12.10
C LEU A 324 1.93 8.99 -13.49
N LYS A 325 2.63 9.41 -14.57
CA LYS A 325 2.22 9.17 -15.95
C LYS A 325 2.14 7.67 -16.29
N TRP A 326 3.03 6.86 -15.73
CA TRP A 326 3.13 5.42 -16.01
C TRP A 326 2.44 4.53 -14.97
N GLN A 327 1.70 5.11 -14.04
CA GLN A 327 0.92 4.35 -13.06
C GLN A 327 -0.22 3.59 -13.74
N ASP A 328 -0.29 2.28 -13.55
CA ASP A 328 -1.39 1.47 -14.06
C ASP A 328 -2.73 1.89 -13.46
N GLN A 329 -3.70 2.14 -14.33
CA GLN A 329 -4.98 2.69 -13.88
C GLN A 329 -5.89 1.65 -13.20
N GLN A 330 -5.68 0.38 -13.48
CA GLN A 330 -6.50 -0.70 -12.93
C GLN A 330 -6.02 -1.12 -11.54
N THR A 331 -4.72 -1.35 -11.38
CA THR A 331 -4.12 -1.85 -10.14
C THR A 331 -3.47 -0.77 -9.28
N GLY A 332 -3.23 0.41 -9.85
CA GLY A 332 -2.46 1.46 -9.20
C GLY A 332 -0.96 1.20 -9.09
N GLY A 333 -0.48 0.01 -9.45
CA GLY A 333 0.94 -0.35 -9.42
C GLY A 333 1.71 0.09 -10.65
N TRP A 334 2.96 -0.37 -10.75
CA TRP A 334 3.84 -0.13 -11.90
C TRP A 334 4.39 -1.44 -12.45
N TYR A 335 4.56 -1.47 -13.76
CA TYR A 335 5.04 -2.65 -14.47
C TYR A 335 6.55 -2.87 -14.26
N GLN A 336 6.99 -4.13 -14.44
CA GLN A 336 8.41 -4.51 -14.41
C GLN A 336 9.23 -3.68 -15.42
N ILE A 337 8.71 -3.53 -16.65
CA ILE A 337 9.16 -2.58 -17.66
C ILE A 337 8.15 -1.44 -17.67
N MET A 338 8.56 -0.26 -17.20
CA MET A 338 7.63 0.81 -16.84
C MET A 338 6.90 1.44 -18.02
N ASP A 339 7.53 1.53 -19.17
CA ASP A 339 6.94 2.13 -20.38
C ASP A 339 6.18 1.13 -21.28
N GLU A 340 5.97 -0.09 -20.77
CA GLU A 340 5.18 -1.15 -21.39
C GLU A 340 4.07 -1.61 -20.43
N ASN A 341 2.96 -2.09 -20.99
CA ASN A 341 1.86 -2.64 -20.19
C ASN A 341 1.81 -4.17 -20.26
N ASN A 342 0.73 -4.78 -19.73
CA ASN A 342 0.54 -6.23 -19.72
C ASN A 342 0.31 -6.86 -21.11
N THR A 343 0.16 -6.08 -22.17
CA THR A 343 0.06 -6.60 -23.54
C THR A 343 1.45 -6.82 -24.16
N TYR A 344 2.49 -6.19 -23.62
CA TYR A 344 3.86 -6.48 -24.04
C TYR A 344 4.23 -7.91 -23.68
N LYS A 345 4.63 -8.67 -24.69
CA LYS A 345 5.02 -10.08 -24.54
C LYS A 345 6.46 -10.28 -24.98
N ALA A 346 7.29 -10.70 -24.04
CA ALA A 346 8.65 -11.13 -24.35
C ALA A 346 8.64 -12.45 -25.13
N ASN A 347 9.41 -12.55 -26.20
CA ASN A 347 9.37 -13.71 -27.10
C ASN A 347 10.40 -14.78 -26.74
N SER A 348 11.64 -14.38 -26.44
CA SER A 348 12.71 -15.30 -26.03
C SER A 348 13.85 -14.54 -25.41
N TYR A 349 14.60 -15.19 -24.53
CA TYR A 349 15.85 -14.70 -23.96
C TYR A 349 16.82 -15.86 -23.75
N SER A 350 17.95 -15.85 -24.49
CA SER A 350 19.16 -16.69 -24.31
C SER A 350 18.97 -18.12 -23.74
N GLY A 351 17.98 -18.89 -24.22
CA GLY A 351 17.73 -20.26 -23.77
C GLY A 351 17.01 -20.42 -22.43
N GLU A 352 16.59 -19.32 -21.81
CA GLU A 352 15.85 -19.36 -20.57
C GLU A 352 14.41 -18.91 -20.78
N THR A 353 13.48 -19.86 -20.74
CA THR A 353 12.05 -19.59 -20.80
C THR A 353 11.40 -19.95 -19.47
N TRP A 354 10.66 -19.01 -18.90
CA TRP A 354 9.77 -19.30 -17.77
C TRP A 354 8.42 -19.75 -18.31
N THR A 355 7.95 -20.89 -17.87
CA THR A 355 6.74 -21.53 -18.39
C THR A 355 5.44 -20.82 -18.01
N SER A 356 5.46 -19.84 -17.14
CA SER A 356 4.26 -19.34 -16.49
C SER A 356 3.87 -17.87 -16.77
N SER A 357 4.70 -17.04 -17.41
CA SER A 357 4.26 -15.72 -17.87
C SER A 357 5.33 -15.05 -18.73
N TYR A 358 5.00 -14.85 -19.97
CA TYR A 358 5.84 -14.09 -20.93
C TYR A 358 5.45 -12.60 -20.97
N ASN A 359 4.35 -12.22 -20.34
CA ASN A 359 3.86 -10.86 -20.39
C ASN A 359 4.53 -10.01 -19.32
N ASN A 360 4.68 -8.73 -19.63
CA ASN A 360 5.02 -7.73 -18.61
C ASN A 360 3.96 -7.76 -17.49
N TYR A 361 4.37 -7.47 -16.27
CA TYR A 361 3.54 -7.65 -15.08
C TYR A 361 3.74 -6.51 -14.08
N ILE A 362 2.74 -6.27 -13.23
CA ILE A 362 2.87 -5.34 -12.10
C ILE A 362 3.93 -5.88 -11.15
N GLU A 363 5.00 -5.12 -10.97
CA GLU A 363 6.13 -5.46 -10.11
C GLU A 363 5.91 -4.85 -8.72
N THR A 364 5.60 -5.73 -7.75
CA THR A 364 5.14 -5.30 -6.44
C THR A 364 6.22 -4.65 -5.58
N SER A 365 7.50 -5.01 -5.75
CA SER A 365 8.56 -4.34 -4.99
C SER A 365 8.78 -2.90 -5.45
N ALA A 366 8.77 -2.64 -6.77
CA ALA A 366 8.79 -1.27 -7.29
C ALA A 366 7.57 -0.49 -6.80
N SER A 367 6.38 -1.07 -6.94
CA SER A 367 5.12 -0.41 -6.62
C SER A 367 5.03 -0.03 -5.13
N THR A 368 5.50 -0.88 -4.23
CA THR A 368 5.50 -0.59 -2.79
C THR A 368 6.55 0.44 -2.41
N ILE A 369 7.74 0.40 -3.02
CA ILE A 369 8.79 1.41 -2.79
C ILE A 369 8.35 2.77 -3.33
N PHE A 370 7.73 2.84 -4.53
CA PHE A 370 7.14 4.07 -5.05
C PHE A 370 6.06 4.62 -4.12
N ALA A 371 5.13 3.79 -3.66
CA ALA A 371 4.09 4.22 -2.73
C ALA A 371 4.70 4.79 -1.43
N ALA A 372 5.69 4.12 -0.84
CA ALA A 372 6.40 4.59 0.33
C ALA A 372 7.11 5.94 0.09
N ALA A 373 7.83 6.07 -1.04
CA ALA A 373 8.52 7.30 -1.41
C ALA A 373 7.56 8.47 -1.59
N LEU A 374 6.46 8.26 -2.31
CA LEU A 374 5.47 9.30 -2.59
C LEU A 374 4.75 9.75 -1.30
N PHE A 375 4.31 8.82 -0.44
CA PHE A 375 3.72 9.16 0.86
C PHE A 375 4.71 9.97 1.72
N LYS A 376 5.94 9.49 1.82
CA LYS A 376 6.99 10.16 2.58
C LYS A 376 7.29 11.55 2.02
N ALA A 377 7.40 11.70 0.72
CA ALA A 377 7.64 13.00 0.08
C ALA A 377 6.51 14.00 0.33
N VAL A 378 5.24 13.56 0.29
CA VAL A 378 4.09 14.41 0.63
C VAL A 378 4.11 14.79 2.11
N ARG A 379 4.37 13.85 3.01
CA ARG A 379 4.49 14.12 4.45
C ARG A 379 5.57 15.15 4.77
N LEU A 380 6.67 15.13 4.03
CA LEU A 380 7.78 16.07 4.16
C LEU A 380 7.52 17.43 3.49
N GLY A 381 6.40 17.59 2.77
CA GLY A 381 6.08 18.80 2.02
C GLY A 381 6.91 18.98 0.75
N LEU A 382 7.50 17.89 0.25
CA LEU A 382 8.29 17.90 -1.01
C LEU A 382 7.40 17.78 -2.25
N LEU A 383 6.28 17.07 -2.14
CA LEU A 383 5.28 16.85 -3.20
C LEU A 383 3.87 17.18 -2.69
N GLY A 384 2.94 17.45 -3.62
CA GLY A 384 1.55 17.78 -3.30
C GLY A 384 0.61 16.55 -3.19
N ASP A 385 -0.66 16.81 -2.83
CA ASP A 385 -1.66 15.77 -2.53
C ASP A 385 -2.00 14.84 -3.71
N THR A 386 -1.78 15.25 -4.95
CA THR A 386 -1.94 14.38 -6.12
C THR A 386 -1.08 13.12 -5.99
N TYR A 387 0.14 13.26 -5.49
CA TYR A 387 1.05 12.13 -5.26
C TYR A 387 0.63 11.28 -4.06
N LYS A 388 0.00 11.88 -3.05
CA LYS A 388 -0.62 11.13 -1.95
C LYS A 388 -1.76 10.24 -2.44
N ALA A 389 -2.59 10.76 -3.36
CA ALA A 389 -3.66 9.99 -3.98
C ALA A 389 -3.11 8.83 -4.84
N ALA A 390 -2.04 9.06 -5.60
CA ALA A 390 -1.37 8.03 -6.39
C ALA A 390 -0.76 6.94 -5.50
N ALA A 391 -0.09 7.31 -4.42
CA ALA A 391 0.46 6.39 -3.43
C ALA A 391 -0.63 5.54 -2.76
N LYS A 392 -1.76 6.17 -2.40
CA LYS A 392 -2.94 5.49 -1.86
C LYS A 392 -3.47 4.44 -2.83
N LYS A 393 -3.69 4.83 -4.09
CA LYS A 393 -4.16 3.93 -5.14
C LYS A 393 -3.22 2.74 -5.34
N ALA A 394 -1.91 2.99 -5.33
CA ALA A 394 -0.90 1.95 -5.46
C ALA A 394 -0.94 0.97 -4.28
N PHE A 395 -0.94 1.47 -3.05
CA PHE A 395 -0.92 0.62 -1.86
C PHE A 395 -2.19 -0.23 -1.75
N GLU A 396 -3.36 0.38 -1.89
CA GLU A 396 -4.64 -0.33 -1.86
C GLU A 396 -4.74 -1.37 -2.98
N GLY A 397 -4.35 -0.99 -4.21
CA GLY A 397 -4.37 -1.91 -5.34
C GLY A 397 -3.37 -3.06 -5.23
N ILE A 398 -2.19 -2.86 -4.62
CA ILE A 398 -1.26 -3.96 -4.33
C ILE A 398 -1.88 -4.93 -3.31
N VAL A 399 -2.52 -4.42 -2.27
CA VAL A 399 -3.22 -5.28 -1.29
C VAL A 399 -4.32 -6.10 -1.97
N GLU A 400 -5.16 -5.46 -2.77
CA GLU A 400 -6.30 -6.11 -3.42
C GLU A 400 -5.92 -7.14 -4.48
N ASN A 401 -4.78 -6.96 -5.14
CA ASN A 401 -4.40 -7.82 -6.26
C ASN A 401 -3.29 -8.82 -5.93
N PHE A 402 -2.39 -8.51 -4.99
CA PHE A 402 -1.14 -9.25 -4.82
C PHE A 402 -0.84 -9.69 -3.38
N VAL A 403 -1.73 -9.43 -2.43
CA VAL A 403 -1.57 -9.89 -1.04
C VAL A 403 -2.43 -11.12 -0.80
N VAL A 404 -1.82 -12.15 -0.21
CA VAL A 404 -2.53 -13.31 0.35
C VAL A 404 -2.45 -13.22 1.87
N GLN A 405 -3.58 -13.28 2.52
CA GLN A 405 -3.71 -13.13 3.97
C GLN A 405 -3.98 -14.47 4.64
N ASP A 406 -3.26 -14.76 5.71
CA ASP A 406 -3.56 -15.82 6.66
C ASP A 406 -4.14 -15.21 7.93
N SER A 407 -5.47 -15.14 8.02
CA SER A 407 -6.17 -14.52 9.14
C SER A 407 -5.97 -15.25 10.46
N ASN A 408 -5.74 -16.57 10.43
CA ASN A 408 -5.52 -17.36 11.64
C ASN A 408 -4.16 -17.03 12.28
N LYS A 409 -3.18 -16.60 11.48
CA LYS A 409 -1.81 -16.26 11.93
C LYS A 409 -1.55 -14.77 12.01
N GLY A 410 -2.43 -13.92 11.48
CA GLY A 410 -2.18 -12.49 11.37
C GLY A 410 -0.99 -12.15 10.46
N THR A 411 -0.83 -12.90 9.37
CA THR A 411 0.32 -12.81 8.46
C THR A 411 -0.12 -12.67 7.00
N ILE A 412 0.76 -12.14 6.16
CA ILE A 412 0.52 -11.98 4.72
C ILE A 412 1.68 -12.50 3.89
N ASN A 413 1.39 -12.92 2.66
CA ASN A 413 2.37 -13.06 1.58
C ASN A 413 2.06 -12.07 0.47
N ILE A 414 3.11 -11.57 -0.16
CA ILE A 414 3.04 -10.63 -1.27
C ILE A 414 3.75 -11.25 -2.46
N TRP A 415 3.03 -11.44 -3.54
CA TRP A 415 3.55 -12.03 -4.77
C TRP A 415 3.72 -11.01 -5.89
N SER A 416 4.19 -11.44 -7.07
CA SER A 416 4.44 -10.60 -8.25
C SER A 416 5.66 -9.67 -8.12
N SER A 417 6.63 -10.01 -7.28
CA SER A 417 7.93 -9.33 -7.24
C SER A 417 8.97 -10.07 -8.08
N SER A 418 9.92 -9.33 -8.64
CA SER A 418 11.11 -9.87 -9.30
C SER A 418 12.16 -10.26 -8.25
N LEU A 419 12.77 -11.44 -8.38
CA LEU A 419 13.82 -11.90 -7.44
C LEU A 419 15.00 -10.95 -7.42
N SER A 420 15.60 -10.68 -8.56
CA SER A 420 16.69 -9.73 -8.71
C SER A 420 16.79 -9.25 -10.15
N ALA A 421 17.67 -8.29 -10.40
CA ALA A 421 18.09 -7.92 -11.74
C ALA A 421 19.52 -7.39 -11.67
N GLY A 422 20.19 -7.37 -12.79
CA GLY A 422 21.52 -6.81 -12.94
C GLY A 422 21.89 -6.72 -14.41
N LEU A 423 23.10 -6.26 -14.69
CA LEU A 423 23.59 -6.02 -16.03
C LEU A 423 24.97 -6.67 -16.21
N GLY A 424 25.25 -7.21 -17.39
CA GLY A 424 26.51 -7.88 -17.69
C GLY A 424 26.77 -9.13 -16.83
N GLY A 425 28.01 -9.42 -16.54
CA GLY A 425 28.44 -10.56 -15.72
C GLY A 425 28.58 -11.85 -16.51
N LYS A 426 28.85 -12.98 -15.80
CA LYS A 426 29.14 -14.29 -16.41
C LYS A 426 28.00 -14.85 -17.24
N SER A 427 26.75 -14.64 -16.79
CA SER A 427 25.53 -15.09 -17.49
C SER A 427 24.99 -14.03 -18.43
N TYR A 428 25.79 -13.21 -18.92
CA TYR A 428 25.56 -11.95 -19.64
C TYR A 428 24.10 -11.48 -19.70
N ARG A 429 23.78 -10.53 -18.83
CA ARG A 429 22.49 -9.87 -18.71
C ARG A 429 22.50 -8.62 -19.59
N ASP A 430 21.79 -8.68 -20.69
CA ASP A 430 21.86 -7.64 -21.74
C ASP A 430 21.03 -6.38 -21.48
N GLY A 431 20.20 -6.38 -20.42
CA GLY A 431 19.36 -5.24 -20.06
C GLY A 431 18.20 -4.99 -21.01
N SER A 432 17.85 -5.95 -21.89
CA SER A 432 16.67 -5.87 -22.75
C SER A 432 15.37 -6.08 -21.97
N ASN A 433 14.25 -5.70 -22.56
CA ASN A 433 12.93 -5.99 -22.00
C ASN A 433 12.73 -7.50 -21.80
N GLU A 434 13.22 -8.32 -22.75
CA GLU A 434 13.20 -9.77 -22.68
C GLU A 434 13.96 -10.28 -21.47
N TYR A 435 15.13 -9.73 -21.17
CA TYR A 435 15.89 -10.08 -19.97
C TYR A 435 15.10 -9.82 -18.70
N TYR A 436 14.50 -8.65 -18.55
CA TYR A 436 13.76 -8.32 -17.32
C TYR A 436 12.51 -9.17 -17.11
N ILE A 437 11.97 -9.75 -18.17
CA ILE A 437 10.76 -10.61 -18.08
C ILE A 437 11.12 -12.10 -18.01
N LEU A 438 12.13 -12.55 -18.79
CA LEU A 438 12.45 -13.97 -18.99
C LEU A 438 13.76 -14.42 -18.35
N GLY A 439 14.60 -13.50 -17.89
CA GLY A 439 15.90 -13.84 -17.33
C GLY A 439 15.76 -14.65 -16.04
N LYS A 440 16.70 -15.57 -15.81
CA LYS A 440 16.71 -16.43 -14.62
C LYS A 440 16.77 -15.65 -13.31
N ASP A 441 17.57 -14.57 -13.29
CA ASP A 441 17.69 -13.71 -12.12
C ASP A 441 16.41 -12.93 -11.83
N THR A 442 15.66 -12.60 -12.89
CA THR A 442 14.47 -11.74 -12.80
C THR A 442 13.18 -12.51 -12.57
N LYS A 443 13.28 -13.80 -12.24
CA LYS A 443 12.11 -14.64 -11.99
C LYS A 443 11.07 -13.91 -11.14
N ARG A 444 9.84 -13.83 -11.67
CA ARG A 444 8.68 -13.33 -10.94
C ARG A 444 8.28 -14.32 -9.85
N VAL A 445 8.14 -13.84 -8.62
CA VAL A 445 7.55 -14.61 -7.52
C VAL A 445 6.07 -14.76 -7.77
N LEU A 446 5.59 -15.99 -7.84
CA LEU A 446 4.19 -16.32 -8.07
C LEU A 446 3.46 -16.58 -6.74
N LYS A 447 2.13 -16.57 -6.80
CA LYS A 447 1.28 -16.83 -5.63
C LYS A 447 1.55 -18.25 -5.06
N GLU A 448 1.78 -19.20 -5.94
CA GLU A 448 2.03 -20.62 -5.63
C GLU A 448 3.38 -20.85 -4.96
N ASP A 449 4.36 -19.96 -5.18
CA ASP A 449 5.66 -20.00 -4.49
C ASP A 449 5.52 -19.81 -2.99
N ASN A 450 4.44 -19.11 -2.55
CA ASN A 450 4.00 -18.97 -1.17
C ASN A 450 5.08 -18.45 -0.21
N TYR A 451 5.82 -17.45 -0.67
CA TYR A 451 6.76 -16.68 0.13
C TYR A 451 6.76 -15.21 -0.34
N THR A 452 7.25 -14.32 0.51
CA THR A 452 7.45 -12.90 0.20
C THR A 452 8.94 -12.61 0.09
N GLU A 453 9.37 -12.06 -1.02
CA GLU A 453 10.75 -11.65 -1.23
C GLU A 453 11.09 -10.43 -0.35
N GLY A 454 12.34 -10.34 0.17
CA GLY A 454 12.70 -9.35 1.19
C GLY A 454 12.62 -7.90 0.72
N LYS A 455 12.86 -7.60 -0.56
CA LYS A 455 12.79 -6.23 -1.10
C LYS A 455 11.34 -5.73 -1.15
N VAL A 456 10.40 -6.59 -1.59
CA VAL A 456 8.99 -6.24 -1.55
C VAL A 456 8.47 -6.15 -0.13
N LEU A 457 8.94 -6.99 0.79
CA LEU A 457 8.53 -6.94 2.18
C LEU A 457 8.95 -5.62 2.84
N GLY A 458 10.22 -5.22 2.68
CA GLY A 458 10.72 -3.95 3.20
C GLY A 458 9.95 -2.75 2.62
N GLY A 459 9.78 -2.72 1.29
CA GLY A 459 8.98 -1.69 0.61
C GLY A 459 7.53 -1.67 1.09
N PHE A 460 6.92 -2.84 1.28
CA PHE A 460 5.54 -2.94 1.76
C PHE A 460 5.37 -2.45 3.20
N ILE A 461 6.29 -2.82 4.12
CA ILE A 461 6.26 -2.33 5.50
C ILE A 461 6.37 -0.80 5.53
N MET A 462 7.31 -0.23 4.75
CA MET A 462 7.47 1.22 4.64
C MET A 462 6.19 1.89 4.09
N ALA A 463 5.62 1.35 3.01
CA ALA A 463 4.41 1.89 2.40
C ALA A 463 3.19 1.78 3.33
N ALA A 464 3.04 0.63 4.01
CA ALA A 464 1.97 0.41 4.98
C ALA A 464 2.07 1.38 6.16
N THR A 465 3.27 1.59 6.71
CA THR A 465 3.50 2.52 7.81
C THR A 465 3.18 3.97 7.41
N GLU A 466 3.61 4.40 6.23
CA GLU A 466 3.29 5.75 5.74
C GLU A 466 1.80 5.89 5.38
N TYR A 467 1.16 4.85 4.84
CA TYR A 467 -0.29 4.82 4.63
C TYR A 467 -1.05 4.96 5.97
N GLU A 468 -0.68 4.16 6.96
CA GLU A 468 -1.27 4.17 8.30
C GLU A 468 -1.07 5.53 8.97
N ARG A 469 0.10 6.13 8.82
CA ARG A 469 0.39 7.49 9.28
C ARG A 469 -0.52 8.53 8.59
N ALA A 470 -0.76 8.39 7.29
CA ALA A 470 -1.51 9.35 6.50
C ALA A 470 -3.03 9.28 6.72
N TYR A 471 -3.57 8.08 6.97
CA TYR A 471 -5.02 7.83 6.94
C TYR A 471 -5.61 7.29 8.23
N GLN A 472 -4.82 6.64 9.08
CA GLN A 472 -5.33 6.09 10.34
C GLN A 472 -5.11 7.02 11.54
N ASN A 473 -4.33 8.09 11.37
CA ASN A 473 -4.10 9.12 12.39
C ASN A 473 -3.73 8.52 13.77
N GLN A 474 -2.72 7.67 13.81
CA GLN A 474 -2.34 6.89 14.99
C GLN A 474 -1.92 7.73 16.19
N ASP A 475 -1.44 8.95 15.95
CA ASP A 475 -1.03 9.86 17.02
C ASP A 475 -2.19 10.31 17.91
N SER A 476 -3.43 10.22 17.43
CA SER A 476 -4.64 10.57 18.19
C SER A 476 -5.40 9.37 18.77
N LYS A 477 -5.08 8.13 18.36
CA LYS A 477 -5.78 6.92 18.82
C LYS A 477 -4.90 6.13 19.77
N GLN A 478 -5.43 5.86 20.93
CA GLN A 478 -4.80 5.05 22.00
C GLN A 478 -5.14 3.55 21.85
N ILE A 479 -6.01 3.20 20.94
CA ILE A 479 -6.55 1.86 20.74
C ILE A 479 -6.80 1.60 19.26
N LEU A 480 -6.50 0.39 18.78
CA LEU A 480 -6.67 -0.03 17.40
C LEU A 480 -7.08 -1.50 17.33
N PHE A 481 -7.97 -1.84 16.41
CA PHE A 481 -8.24 -3.23 16.11
C PHE A 481 -7.05 -3.91 15.43
N ALA A 482 -6.79 -5.17 15.79
CA ALA A 482 -5.84 -6.03 15.09
C ALA A 482 -6.27 -6.20 13.62
N LYS A 483 -7.59 -6.31 13.43
CA LYS A 483 -8.25 -6.44 12.14
C LYS A 483 -9.67 -5.90 12.28
N ASP A 484 -10.16 -5.19 11.28
CA ASP A 484 -11.55 -4.78 11.24
C ASP A 484 -12.44 -5.94 10.74
N LEU A 485 -13.73 -5.87 11.03
CA LEU A 485 -14.69 -6.87 10.57
C LEU A 485 -14.86 -6.78 9.04
N ALA A 486 -14.95 -7.94 8.39
CA ALA A 486 -15.35 -8.00 7.00
C ALA A 486 -16.79 -7.50 6.83
N GLN A 487 -17.13 -7.04 5.63
CA GLN A 487 -18.45 -6.48 5.36
C GLN A 487 -19.60 -7.48 5.64
N ASN A 488 -19.37 -8.77 5.39
CA ASN A 488 -20.33 -9.82 5.58
C ASN A 488 -19.67 -11.10 6.11
N TYR A 489 -20.42 -11.85 6.94
CA TYR A 489 -20.06 -13.19 7.37
C TYR A 489 -21.26 -14.12 7.12
N ASP A 490 -21.00 -15.26 6.49
CA ASP A 490 -21.99 -16.31 6.27
C ASP A 490 -21.71 -17.51 7.18
N PHE A 491 -22.48 -17.65 8.24
CA PHE A 491 -22.43 -18.74 9.21
C PHE A 491 -23.66 -19.66 9.08
N SER A 492 -24.35 -19.63 7.92
CA SER A 492 -25.55 -20.40 7.67
C SER A 492 -25.31 -21.92 7.65
N THR A 493 -24.12 -22.37 7.31
CA THR A 493 -23.74 -23.79 7.22
C THR A 493 -22.85 -24.24 8.37
N THR A 494 -22.08 -23.35 8.96
CA THR A 494 -21.17 -23.64 10.07
C THR A 494 -21.11 -22.41 10.97
N ALA A 495 -21.36 -22.61 12.26
CA ALA A 495 -21.25 -21.54 13.25
C ALA A 495 -19.85 -20.92 13.21
N GLY A 496 -19.77 -19.59 13.19
CA GLY A 496 -18.54 -18.83 13.13
C GLY A 496 -18.47 -17.77 14.21
N THR A 497 -17.29 -17.21 14.40
CA THR A 497 -17.02 -16.23 15.45
C THR A 497 -16.53 -14.93 14.80
N LEU A 498 -17.08 -13.81 15.21
CA LEU A 498 -16.58 -12.48 14.91
C LEU A 498 -15.42 -12.16 15.86
N ASP A 499 -14.34 -11.58 15.35
CA ASP A 499 -13.14 -11.22 16.11
C ASP A 499 -12.89 -9.72 15.99
N ALA A 500 -13.00 -9.02 17.13
CA ALA A 500 -12.73 -7.60 17.29
C ALA A 500 -11.51 -7.36 18.20
N THR A 501 -10.54 -8.29 18.24
CA THR A 501 -9.33 -8.11 19.05
C THR A 501 -8.70 -6.76 18.76
N ALA A 502 -8.51 -5.99 19.83
CA ALA A 502 -7.91 -4.66 19.77
C ALA A 502 -6.68 -4.57 20.68
N TYR A 503 -5.76 -3.67 20.31
CA TYR A 503 -4.58 -3.33 21.06
C TYR A 503 -4.67 -1.89 21.54
N GLY A 504 -4.47 -1.68 22.83
CA GLY A 504 -4.51 -0.35 23.44
C GLY A 504 -3.65 -0.31 24.70
N ASP A 505 -3.52 0.87 25.26
CA ASP A 505 -2.81 1.05 26.52
C ASP A 505 -3.65 0.51 27.69
N GLY A 506 -3.05 -0.37 28.49
CA GLY A 506 -3.72 -1.03 29.61
C GLY A 506 -4.61 -2.19 29.15
N THR A 507 -5.70 -2.41 29.88
CA THR A 507 -6.68 -3.44 29.57
C THR A 507 -7.71 -2.94 28.56
N VAL A 508 -8.03 -3.75 27.55
CA VAL A 508 -9.07 -3.42 26.58
C VAL A 508 -10.37 -4.11 26.99
N SER A 509 -11.43 -3.35 27.09
CA SER A 509 -12.81 -3.84 27.27
C SER A 509 -13.58 -3.76 25.96
N TYR A 510 -14.56 -4.63 25.79
CA TYR A 510 -15.36 -4.78 24.59
C TYR A 510 -16.84 -4.73 24.90
N GLN A 511 -17.64 -4.27 23.95
CA GLN A 511 -19.10 -4.40 23.94
C GLN A 511 -19.57 -4.64 22.52
N TRP A 512 -20.26 -5.76 22.31
CA TRP A 512 -20.88 -6.07 21.03
C TRP A 512 -22.28 -5.49 20.92
N TYR A 513 -22.65 -5.17 19.71
CA TYR A 513 -23.94 -4.60 19.35
C TYR A 513 -24.56 -5.39 18.20
N LYS A 514 -25.88 -5.54 18.23
CA LYS A 514 -26.70 -6.10 17.15
C LYS A 514 -27.78 -5.09 16.77
N ASN A 515 -27.88 -4.74 15.49
CA ASN A 515 -28.85 -3.81 14.95
C ASN A 515 -28.92 -2.47 15.73
N GLY A 516 -27.76 -2.00 16.22
CA GLY A 516 -27.62 -0.77 16.98
C GLY A 516 -27.86 -0.89 18.50
N SER A 517 -28.31 -2.05 19.00
CA SER A 517 -28.53 -2.31 20.43
C SER A 517 -27.41 -3.13 21.03
N ALA A 518 -26.97 -2.78 22.24
CA ALA A 518 -25.95 -3.54 22.96
C ALA A 518 -26.46 -4.95 23.27
N ILE A 519 -25.61 -5.95 23.05
CA ILE A 519 -25.89 -7.34 23.41
C ILE A 519 -25.47 -7.55 24.86
N ALA A 520 -26.37 -7.93 25.71
CA ALA A 520 -26.06 -8.18 27.12
C ALA A 520 -24.95 -9.23 27.27
N ASP A 521 -24.02 -8.98 28.18
CA ASP A 521 -22.86 -9.83 28.51
C ASP A 521 -21.89 -10.15 27.37
N ALA A 522 -22.05 -9.54 26.19
CA ALA A 522 -21.14 -9.71 25.06
C ALA A 522 -19.94 -8.75 25.18
N THR A 523 -19.03 -9.05 26.13
CA THR A 523 -17.89 -8.21 26.52
C THR A 523 -16.52 -8.81 26.22
N SER A 524 -16.49 -9.91 25.46
CA SER A 524 -15.24 -10.53 25.00
C SER A 524 -14.78 -9.92 23.67
N ALA A 525 -13.49 -10.03 23.36
CA ALA A 525 -12.92 -9.63 22.06
C ALA A 525 -13.60 -10.36 20.87
N THR A 526 -14.12 -11.55 21.13
CA THR A 526 -14.81 -12.38 20.14
C THR A 526 -16.28 -12.55 20.50
N TYR A 527 -17.13 -12.70 19.48
CA TYR A 527 -18.55 -12.96 19.64
C TYR A 527 -19.04 -13.98 18.60
N THR A 528 -19.83 -14.96 19.04
CA THR A 528 -20.45 -15.94 18.15
C THR A 528 -21.93 -15.58 17.94
N PRO A 529 -22.30 -15.02 16.77
CA PRO A 529 -23.68 -14.68 16.47
C PRO A 529 -24.56 -15.92 16.37
N THR A 530 -25.71 -15.86 17.01
CA THR A 530 -26.75 -16.91 16.96
C THR A 530 -27.95 -16.56 16.11
N GLU A 531 -28.01 -15.32 15.63
CA GLU A 531 -29.12 -14.80 14.83
C GLU A 531 -28.61 -13.90 13.70
N ASN A 532 -29.38 -13.80 12.63
CA ASN A 532 -29.12 -12.87 11.54
C ASN A 532 -29.16 -11.42 12.05
N GLY A 533 -28.30 -10.57 11.53
CA GLY A 533 -28.31 -9.14 11.89
C GLY A 533 -27.08 -8.38 11.48
N SER A 534 -27.08 -7.10 11.80
CA SER A 534 -25.92 -6.21 11.64
C SER A 534 -25.20 -6.11 12.97
N TYR A 535 -23.92 -6.46 12.98
CA TYR A 535 -23.08 -6.51 14.19
C TYR A 535 -21.92 -5.55 14.10
N TYR A 536 -21.55 -4.97 15.23
CA TYR A 536 -20.29 -4.27 15.42
C TYR A 536 -19.83 -4.38 16.88
N CYS A 537 -18.56 -4.09 17.12
CA CYS A 537 -17.97 -4.06 18.45
C CYS A 537 -17.38 -2.69 18.75
N ILE A 538 -17.59 -2.21 19.97
CA ILE A 538 -16.87 -1.06 20.52
C ILE A 538 -15.81 -1.60 21.49
N ALA A 539 -14.56 -1.22 21.29
CA ALA A 539 -13.44 -1.52 22.16
C ALA A 539 -12.93 -0.26 22.85
N THR A 540 -12.63 -0.34 24.16
CA THR A 540 -12.18 0.79 24.96
C THR A 540 -10.93 0.38 25.76
N ALA A 541 -9.83 1.12 25.62
CA ALA A 541 -8.64 0.96 26.46
C ALA A 541 -8.84 1.66 27.81
N THR A 542 -8.45 0.99 28.90
CA THR A 542 -8.63 1.52 30.27
C THR A 542 -7.61 2.58 30.63
N THR A 543 -6.45 2.58 30.02
CA THR A 543 -5.38 3.55 30.26
C THR A 543 -5.22 4.45 29.06
N ASN A 544 -5.16 5.73 29.29
CA ASN A 544 -4.88 6.75 28.29
C ASN A 544 -3.53 7.41 28.65
N SER A 545 -2.44 6.88 28.09
CA SER A 545 -1.10 7.41 28.31
C SER A 545 -0.80 8.70 27.55
N ARG A 546 -1.68 9.06 26.60
CA ARG A 546 -1.59 10.28 25.81
C ARG A 546 -2.74 11.22 26.20
N SER A 547 -2.44 12.35 26.77
CA SER A 547 -3.40 13.29 27.39
C SER A 547 -4.52 13.83 26.48
N ALA A 548 -4.49 13.57 25.20
CA ALA A 548 -5.50 14.03 24.24
C ALA A 548 -6.07 12.92 23.35
N GLY A 549 -5.73 11.64 23.61
CA GLY A 549 -6.11 10.54 22.74
C GLY A 549 -7.53 10.01 22.97
N ASN A 550 -8.19 9.59 21.92
CA ASN A 550 -9.44 8.84 21.99
C ASN A 550 -9.12 7.38 22.33
N ASN A 551 -9.57 6.90 23.47
CA ASN A 551 -9.35 5.54 23.96
C ASN A 551 -10.46 4.56 23.55
N THR A 552 -11.37 4.93 22.67
CA THR A 552 -12.50 4.11 22.20
C THR A 552 -12.53 4.05 20.69
N ILE A 553 -12.73 2.86 20.14
CA ILE A 553 -12.90 2.63 18.69
C ILE A 553 -14.07 1.67 18.46
N GLN A 554 -14.66 1.76 17.26
CA GLN A 554 -15.72 0.88 16.80
C GLN A 554 -15.27 0.16 15.53
N THR A 555 -15.58 -1.14 15.43
CA THR A 555 -15.38 -1.90 14.18
C THR A 555 -16.31 -1.38 13.09
N SER A 556 -15.99 -1.68 11.84
CA SER A 556 -16.99 -1.62 10.78
C SER A 556 -18.20 -2.49 11.14
N THR A 557 -19.38 -2.05 10.72
CA THR A 557 -20.60 -2.85 10.89
C THR A 557 -20.58 -3.99 9.86
N THR A 558 -20.82 -5.22 10.33
CA THR A 558 -20.88 -6.41 9.49
C THR A 558 -22.29 -6.99 9.45
N THR A 559 -22.68 -7.55 8.30
CA THR A 559 -23.92 -8.36 8.19
C THR A 559 -23.58 -9.82 8.42
N VAL A 560 -24.31 -10.46 9.33
CA VAL A 560 -24.13 -11.88 9.63
C VAL A 560 -25.39 -12.66 9.27
N THR A 561 -25.19 -13.79 8.56
CA THR A 561 -26.21 -14.81 8.31
C THR A 561 -25.85 -16.06 9.12
N THR A 562 -26.77 -16.56 9.94
CA THR A 562 -26.61 -17.78 10.77
C THR A 562 -27.55 -18.88 10.31
N ALA A 563 -27.28 -20.11 10.71
CA ALA A 563 -28.22 -21.23 10.50
C ALA A 563 -29.55 -20.95 11.22
N ASN A 564 -30.65 -21.07 10.50
CA ASN A 564 -31.97 -20.85 11.05
C ASN A 564 -32.38 -22.04 11.94
N THR A 565 -32.42 -21.88 13.28
CA THR A 565 -32.80 -22.90 14.24
C THR A 565 -34.29 -22.85 14.66
N ASN A 566 -35.14 -22.23 13.86
CA ASN A 566 -36.58 -22.26 14.12
C ASN A 566 -37.30 -23.25 13.18
N THR A 567 -37.58 -24.42 13.71
CA THR A 567 -38.64 -25.32 13.22
C THR A 567 -39.99 -24.74 13.59
N ASP A 568 -40.61 -23.98 12.70
CA ASP A 568 -42.07 -23.86 12.66
C ASP A 568 -42.55 -23.88 11.22
N ASN A 569 -43.24 -24.97 10.89
CA ASN A 569 -43.97 -25.15 9.66
C ASN A 569 -45.12 -24.13 9.56
N ASN A 570 -45.03 -23.19 8.63
CA ASN A 570 -46.25 -22.85 7.87
C ASN A 570 -45.87 -22.20 6.53
N GLY A 571 -46.44 -22.72 5.46
CA GLY A 571 -46.15 -22.31 4.10
C GLY A 571 -46.59 -20.88 3.79
N GLY A 572 -45.71 -20.11 3.20
CA GLY A 572 -45.97 -18.77 2.73
C GLY A 572 -44.76 -18.19 2.00
N SER A 573 -44.87 -18.21 0.70
CA SER A 573 -44.19 -17.38 -0.31
C SER A 573 -42.85 -16.72 0.04
N ASP A 574 -41.84 -17.25 -0.54
CA ASP A 574 -40.45 -16.80 -0.56
C ASP A 574 -40.33 -15.35 -1.04
N ASN A 575 -39.96 -14.42 -0.15
CA ASN A 575 -39.55 -13.09 -0.50
C ASN A 575 -38.12 -12.85 0.03
N GLY A 576 -37.17 -13.44 -0.68
CA GLY A 576 -35.74 -13.42 -0.34
C GLY A 576 -35.20 -12.00 -0.23
N THR A 577 -34.77 -11.62 0.96
CA THR A 577 -34.05 -10.36 1.20
C THR A 577 -32.61 -10.50 0.66
N THR A 578 -32.37 -9.97 -0.52
CA THR A 578 -31.04 -9.90 -1.13
C THR A 578 -30.23 -8.76 -0.47
N THR A 579 -29.12 -9.08 0.20
CA THR A 579 -28.11 -8.11 0.62
C THR A 579 -27.39 -7.56 -0.63
N GLY A 580 -27.71 -6.32 -1.00
CA GLY A 580 -27.09 -5.64 -2.14
C GLY A 580 -25.91 -4.74 -1.71
N ASN A 581 -25.05 -4.41 -2.66
CA ASN A 581 -24.02 -3.37 -2.47
C ASN A 581 -24.69 -2.05 -2.15
N LYS A 582 -24.27 -1.39 -1.06
CA LYS A 582 -24.76 -0.04 -0.71
C LYS A 582 -24.29 0.98 -1.74
N LEU A 583 -25.24 1.63 -2.39
CA LEU A 583 -25.02 2.75 -3.28
C LEU A 583 -25.14 4.09 -2.57
N PHE A 584 -25.93 4.14 -1.48
CA PHE A 584 -26.12 5.30 -0.63
C PHE A 584 -26.56 4.87 0.78
N ASP A 585 -26.06 5.58 1.79
CA ASP A 585 -26.44 5.36 3.18
C ASP A 585 -26.33 6.67 3.97
N TYR A 586 -27.47 7.19 4.42
CA TYR A 586 -27.51 8.46 5.12
C TYR A 586 -28.59 8.47 6.20
N THR A 587 -28.14 8.61 7.44
CA THR A 587 -29.01 8.94 8.58
C THR A 587 -28.91 10.42 8.82
N VAL A 588 -30.04 11.11 8.84
CA VAL A 588 -30.10 12.56 8.98
C VAL A 588 -29.76 12.95 10.43
N PRO A 589 -28.62 13.61 10.69
CA PRO A 589 -28.30 14.07 12.04
C PRO A 589 -29.24 15.20 12.46
N ALA A 590 -29.57 15.27 13.74
CA ALA A 590 -30.32 16.40 14.29
C ALA A 590 -29.43 17.64 14.45
N GLY A 591 -29.98 18.81 14.26
CA GLY A 591 -29.30 20.08 14.51
C GLY A 591 -28.32 20.57 13.43
N ILE A 592 -28.18 19.83 12.31
CA ILE A 592 -27.38 20.32 11.18
C ILE A 592 -28.18 21.19 10.25
N THR A 593 -27.52 22.13 9.57
CA THR A 593 -28.14 22.99 8.56
C THR A 593 -27.76 22.50 7.16
N LEU A 594 -28.73 22.09 6.38
CA LEU A 594 -28.61 21.77 4.96
C LEU A 594 -29.15 22.93 4.11
N ASN A 595 -28.56 23.17 2.95
CA ASN A 595 -28.98 24.20 2.01
C ASN A 595 -28.81 23.68 0.56
N THR A 596 -28.82 24.58 -0.42
CA THR A 596 -28.66 24.23 -1.84
C THR A 596 -27.25 23.76 -2.20
N THR A 597 -26.26 23.98 -1.34
CA THR A 597 -24.89 23.45 -1.53
C THR A 597 -24.86 21.99 -1.13
N GLU A 598 -24.20 21.17 -1.93
CA GLU A 598 -24.06 19.73 -1.65
C GLU A 598 -23.16 19.49 -0.44
N THR A 599 -23.68 18.72 0.51
CA THR A 599 -22.96 18.21 1.69
C THR A 599 -22.54 16.79 1.45
N SER A 600 -21.25 16.49 1.58
CA SER A 600 -20.71 15.14 1.33
C SER A 600 -21.25 14.10 2.30
N VAL A 601 -21.63 12.94 1.75
CA VAL A 601 -21.98 11.71 2.46
C VAL A 601 -21.00 10.62 1.98
N SER A 602 -19.76 10.73 2.46
CA SER A 602 -18.68 9.82 2.04
C SER A 602 -18.92 8.39 2.55
N PRO A 603 -18.67 7.34 1.74
CA PRO A 603 -18.20 7.37 0.35
C PRO A 603 -19.31 7.41 -0.71
N TYR A 604 -20.55 7.63 -0.32
CA TYR A 604 -21.75 7.32 -1.11
C TYR A 604 -22.23 8.44 -2.04
N GLY A 605 -21.76 9.69 -1.83
CA GLY A 605 -22.20 10.83 -2.62
C GLY A 605 -22.43 12.08 -1.79
N SER A 606 -23.54 12.78 -2.04
CA SER A 606 -23.86 14.02 -1.35
C SER A 606 -25.36 14.18 -1.13
N VAL A 607 -25.71 15.09 -0.22
CA VAL A 607 -27.08 15.59 0.02
C VAL A 607 -27.13 17.10 -0.10
N SER A 608 -28.26 17.64 -0.59
CA SER A 608 -28.56 19.06 -0.55
C SER A 608 -30.06 19.28 -0.35
N ALA A 609 -30.47 20.47 0.11
CA ALA A 609 -31.86 20.81 0.36
C ALA A 609 -32.36 21.87 -0.62
N SER A 610 -33.67 21.95 -0.80
CA SER A 610 -34.31 22.97 -1.65
C SER A 610 -34.10 24.41 -1.17
N GLY A 611 -33.55 24.62 0.01
CA GLY A 611 -33.24 25.88 0.67
C GLY A 611 -32.64 25.62 2.04
N THR A 612 -32.36 26.65 2.82
CA THR A 612 -31.77 26.46 4.18
C THR A 612 -32.79 25.79 5.11
N VAL A 613 -32.46 24.62 5.63
CA VAL A 613 -33.25 23.78 6.54
C VAL A 613 -32.37 23.28 7.66
N THR A 614 -32.67 23.61 8.90
CA THR A 614 -32.06 22.98 10.07
C THR A 614 -32.84 21.71 10.42
N THR A 615 -32.14 20.61 10.58
CA THR A 615 -32.74 19.31 10.87
C THR A 615 -33.17 19.24 12.33
N GLU A 616 -34.30 18.57 12.58
CA GLU A 616 -34.89 18.41 13.91
C GLU A 616 -34.60 17.00 14.47
N ALA A 617 -34.98 16.71 15.70
CA ALA A 617 -34.84 15.38 16.32
C ALA A 617 -35.53 14.26 15.52
N ASN A 618 -36.57 14.56 14.78
CA ASN A 618 -37.27 13.64 13.89
C ASN A 618 -36.66 13.57 12.47
N GLY A 619 -35.58 14.32 12.18
CA GLY A 619 -34.88 14.30 10.90
C GLY A 619 -35.07 15.58 10.06
N PHE A 620 -34.96 15.43 8.72
CA PHE A 620 -35.14 16.51 7.77
C PHE A 620 -36.63 16.81 7.54
N LYS A 621 -37.09 18.01 7.93
CA LYS A 621 -38.50 18.42 7.88
C LYS A 621 -38.93 18.78 6.48
N ILE A 622 -39.99 18.13 5.99
CA ILE A 622 -40.63 18.41 4.72
C ILE A 622 -42.08 18.86 5.01
N ASP A 623 -42.30 20.17 5.18
CA ASP A 623 -43.57 20.78 5.56
C ASP A 623 -44.29 21.47 4.39
N SER A 624 -43.69 21.48 3.20
CA SER A 624 -44.30 22.01 1.98
C SER A 624 -43.99 21.17 0.75
N ASN A 625 -44.79 21.31 -0.31
CA ASN A 625 -44.59 20.60 -1.58
C ASN A 625 -43.40 21.12 -2.39
N LYS A 626 -42.81 22.27 -1.98
CA LYS A 626 -41.61 22.84 -2.60
C LYS A 626 -40.34 22.42 -1.88
N LYS A 627 -40.41 21.85 -0.67
CA LYS A 627 -39.26 21.35 0.08
C LYS A 627 -38.91 19.93 -0.32
N TYR A 628 -37.62 19.70 -0.52
CA TYR A 628 -37.08 18.39 -0.81
C TYR A 628 -35.67 18.24 -0.23
N LEU A 629 -35.29 16.99 -0.02
CA LEU A 629 -33.90 16.59 0.11
C LEU A 629 -33.47 15.95 -1.21
N LYS A 630 -32.42 16.49 -1.85
CA LYS A 630 -31.79 15.89 -3.02
C LYS A 630 -30.66 14.98 -2.56
N ILE A 631 -30.55 13.82 -3.16
CA ILE A 631 -29.46 12.87 -3.01
C ILE A 631 -28.76 12.74 -4.34
N THR A 632 -27.43 12.81 -4.35
CA THR A 632 -26.58 12.58 -5.51
C THR A 632 -25.66 11.40 -5.22
N LEU A 633 -25.69 10.38 -6.05
CA LEU A 633 -24.84 9.19 -5.91
C LEU A 633 -23.40 9.49 -6.35
N ALA A 634 -22.43 8.88 -5.68
CA ALA A 634 -21.00 9.06 -5.99
C ALA A 634 -20.62 8.48 -7.36
N ASN A 635 -19.53 9.00 -7.94
CA ASN A 635 -18.84 8.43 -9.11
C ASN A 635 -19.73 8.21 -10.35
N ASN A 636 -20.69 9.11 -10.59
CA ASN A 636 -21.68 8.98 -11.68
C ASN A 636 -22.48 7.68 -11.65
N THR A 637 -22.56 7.03 -10.47
CA THR A 637 -23.41 5.87 -10.28
C THR A 637 -24.85 6.22 -10.59
N THR A 638 -25.57 5.35 -11.30
CA THR A 638 -26.98 5.51 -11.62
C THR A 638 -27.80 4.39 -11.01
N LEU A 639 -29.04 4.69 -10.60
CA LEU A 639 -30.00 3.68 -10.21
C LEU A 639 -30.33 2.73 -11.35
N GLN A 640 -30.51 1.46 -11.07
CA GLN A 640 -30.87 0.42 -12.03
C GLN A 640 -32.07 -0.37 -11.55
N ALA A 641 -32.77 -1.01 -12.48
CA ALA A 641 -33.85 -1.93 -12.15
C ALA A 641 -33.33 -3.04 -11.21
N GLY A 642 -34.03 -3.25 -10.10
CA GLY A 642 -33.62 -4.15 -9.03
C GLY A 642 -32.91 -3.47 -7.85
N ASP A 643 -32.49 -2.21 -7.97
CA ASP A 643 -31.97 -1.47 -6.82
C ASP A 643 -33.10 -1.23 -5.77
N VAL A 644 -32.74 -1.30 -4.50
CA VAL A 644 -33.70 -1.16 -3.39
C VAL A 644 -33.45 0.16 -2.66
N ILE A 645 -34.45 1.01 -2.63
CA ILE A 645 -34.47 2.26 -1.86
C ILE A 645 -35.24 2.03 -0.57
N THR A 646 -34.56 2.07 0.57
CA THR A 646 -35.17 1.94 1.89
C THR A 646 -35.18 3.30 2.58
N ILE A 647 -36.34 3.75 3.03
CA ILE A 647 -36.52 5.05 3.70
C ILE A 647 -37.16 4.83 5.06
N THR A 648 -36.61 5.46 6.09
CA THR A 648 -37.30 5.66 7.38
C THR A 648 -37.79 7.10 7.46
N SER A 649 -39.08 7.27 7.65
CA SER A 649 -39.74 8.56 7.81
C SER A 649 -40.57 8.62 9.08
N TYR A 650 -40.78 9.83 9.60
CA TYR A 650 -41.76 10.10 10.65
C TYR A 650 -42.82 11.04 10.06
N ALA A 651 -44.07 10.76 10.28
CA ALA A 651 -45.17 11.56 9.75
C ALA A 651 -46.18 11.97 10.83
N ASP A 652 -46.66 13.22 10.77
CA ASP A 652 -47.62 13.75 11.77
C ASP A 652 -48.99 13.10 11.67
N LYS A 653 -49.34 12.52 10.52
CA LYS A 653 -50.66 11.92 10.28
C LYS A 653 -50.55 10.57 9.58
N THR A 654 -51.52 9.68 9.78
CA THR A 654 -51.66 8.42 9.05
C THR A 654 -51.80 8.66 7.55
N GLY A 655 -51.20 7.78 6.74
CA GLY A 655 -51.22 7.83 5.28
C GLY A 655 -50.18 8.81 4.68
N MET A 656 -49.40 9.49 5.52
CA MET A 656 -48.37 10.42 5.08
C MET A 656 -47.01 9.71 5.02
N GLY A 657 -46.14 10.22 4.14
CA GLY A 657 -44.81 9.61 4.00
C GLY A 657 -43.93 10.36 3.01
N VAL A 658 -43.01 9.67 2.42
CA VAL A 658 -42.00 10.19 1.47
C VAL A 658 -42.21 9.59 0.08
N LYS A 659 -42.15 10.47 -0.93
CA LYS A 659 -42.10 10.09 -2.36
C LYS A 659 -40.79 10.53 -2.96
N ALA A 660 -40.35 9.86 -4.00
CA ALA A 660 -39.12 10.10 -4.73
C ALA A 660 -39.38 10.45 -6.19
N SER A 661 -38.66 11.45 -6.75
CA SER A 661 -38.69 11.80 -8.17
C SER A 661 -37.27 11.95 -8.74
N ALA A 662 -37.17 11.93 -10.05
CA ALA A 662 -35.89 12.07 -10.77
C ALA A 662 -35.44 13.52 -10.90
N GLU A 663 -36.35 14.46 -10.77
CA GLU A 663 -36.09 15.89 -10.90
C GLU A 663 -36.99 16.71 -9.93
N ALA A 664 -36.61 17.96 -9.69
CA ALA A 664 -37.34 18.83 -8.80
C ALA A 664 -38.76 19.11 -9.35
N GLY A 665 -39.78 18.65 -8.59
CA GLY A 665 -41.20 18.83 -8.97
C GLY A 665 -41.72 17.87 -10.06
N GLY A 666 -40.90 16.89 -10.46
CA GLY A 666 -41.28 15.89 -11.46
C GLY A 666 -42.20 14.76 -10.96
N ASN A 667 -42.55 13.85 -11.84
CA ASN A 667 -43.32 12.66 -11.49
C ASN A 667 -42.61 11.88 -10.36
N ALA A 668 -43.39 11.47 -9.36
CA ALA A 668 -42.81 10.89 -8.15
C ALA A 668 -43.50 9.58 -7.75
N ILE A 669 -42.71 8.67 -7.19
CA ILE A 669 -43.12 7.37 -6.68
C ILE A 669 -43.20 7.46 -5.16
N THR A 670 -44.31 7.02 -4.54
CA THR A 670 -44.44 6.96 -3.09
C THR A 670 -43.63 5.78 -2.54
N ILE A 671 -42.67 6.07 -1.66
CA ILE A 671 -41.79 5.06 -1.04
C ILE A 671 -42.34 4.64 0.33
N THR A 672 -42.75 5.64 1.18
CA THR A 672 -43.29 5.33 2.50
C THR A 672 -44.71 5.87 2.63
N SER A 673 -45.52 5.19 3.43
CA SER A 673 -46.84 5.65 3.86
C SER A 673 -47.08 5.17 5.30
N SER A 674 -47.26 6.10 6.24
CA SER A 674 -47.39 5.76 7.65
C SER A 674 -48.72 5.07 7.95
N LYS A 675 -48.68 4.00 8.73
CA LYS A 675 -49.85 3.32 9.21
C LYS A 675 -50.45 3.99 10.45
N GLU A 676 -49.65 4.74 11.17
CA GLU A 676 -50.01 5.41 12.42
C GLU A 676 -49.52 6.86 12.36
N ALA A 677 -50.26 7.80 13.00
CA ALA A 677 -49.83 9.18 13.19
C ALA A 677 -48.70 9.23 14.24
N GLN A 678 -47.78 10.18 14.08
CA GLN A 678 -46.67 10.42 15.01
C GLN A 678 -45.74 9.19 15.25
N ALA A 679 -45.63 8.35 14.26
CA ALA A 679 -44.81 7.15 14.31
C ALA A 679 -43.77 7.06 13.21
N ASN A 680 -42.68 6.34 13.47
CA ASN A 680 -41.69 6.03 12.43
C ASN A 680 -42.23 4.91 11.52
N THR A 681 -41.99 5.11 10.22
CA THR A 681 -42.32 4.09 9.21
C THR A 681 -41.07 3.85 8.34
N THR A 682 -40.67 2.58 8.25
CA THR A 682 -39.60 2.14 7.33
C THR A 682 -40.25 1.35 6.21
N SER A 683 -39.93 1.71 4.97
CA SER A 683 -40.40 0.99 3.78
C SER A 683 -39.29 0.91 2.75
N SER A 684 -39.32 -0.14 1.96
CA SER A 684 -38.41 -0.37 0.84
C SER A 684 -39.18 -0.35 -0.48
N TYR A 685 -38.55 0.20 -1.49
CA TYR A 685 -39.03 0.23 -2.87
C TYR A 685 -38.00 -0.35 -3.81
N ILE A 686 -38.39 -1.26 -4.68
CA ILE A 686 -37.53 -1.84 -5.69
C ILE A 686 -37.70 -1.07 -6.99
N VAL A 687 -36.61 -0.46 -7.49
CA VAL A 687 -36.62 0.28 -8.78
C VAL A 687 -36.97 -0.68 -9.91
N LYS A 688 -37.93 -0.30 -10.74
CA LYS A 688 -38.33 -1.08 -11.92
C LYS A 688 -37.69 -0.53 -13.18
N SER A 689 -37.70 -1.32 -14.25
CA SER A 689 -37.11 -0.92 -15.54
C SER A 689 -37.82 0.27 -16.21
N ASP A 690 -39.09 0.46 -15.93
CA ASP A 690 -39.96 1.54 -16.44
C ASP A 690 -40.12 2.72 -15.45
N ASP A 691 -39.43 2.68 -14.29
CA ASP A 691 -39.50 3.74 -13.29
C ASP A 691 -38.78 5.04 -13.76
N VAL A 692 -39.33 6.17 -13.34
CA VAL A 692 -38.71 7.48 -13.55
C VAL A 692 -37.31 7.60 -12.88
N LEU A 693 -37.04 6.76 -11.88
CA LEU A 693 -35.78 6.74 -11.15
C LEU A 693 -34.70 5.88 -11.83
N ASN A 694 -35.08 4.99 -12.74
CA ASN A 694 -34.14 4.13 -13.45
C ASN A 694 -33.18 4.95 -14.33
N GLY A 695 -31.89 4.67 -14.27
CA GLY A 695 -30.84 5.39 -14.99
C GLY A 695 -30.45 6.75 -14.39
N LYS A 696 -30.98 7.14 -13.21
CA LYS A 696 -30.71 8.45 -12.59
C LYS A 696 -29.59 8.37 -11.56
N SER A 697 -28.73 9.39 -11.56
CA SER A 697 -27.65 9.55 -10.56
C SER A 697 -28.07 10.41 -9.37
N CYS A 698 -29.23 11.05 -9.42
CA CYS A 698 -29.79 11.80 -8.29
C CYS A 698 -31.28 11.56 -8.16
N ILE A 699 -31.77 11.66 -6.91
CA ILE A 699 -33.19 11.58 -6.57
C ILE A 699 -33.58 12.72 -5.63
N TYR A 700 -34.84 13.14 -5.72
CA TYR A 700 -35.45 14.19 -4.94
C TYR A 700 -36.55 13.64 -4.06
N LEU A 701 -36.42 13.80 -2.75
CA LEU A 701 -37.33 13.24 -1.75
C LEU A 701 -38.28 14.31 -1.23
N TYR A 702 -39.58 14.09 -1.38
CA TYR A 702 -40.65 14.97 -0.99
C TYR A 702 -41.61 14.29 -0.02
N ARG A 703 -42.47 15.10 0.67
CA ARG A 703 -43.64 14.54 1.34
C ARG A 703 -44.65 13.96 0.32
N SER A 704 -45.32 12.88 0.69
CA SER A 704 -46.29 12.21 -0.19
C SER A 704 -47.63 12.95 -0.29
N ALA A 705 -48.02 13.72 0.73
CA ALA A 705 -49.28 14.48 0.81
C ALA A 705 -49.16 15.70 1.73
N GLY A 706 -50.27 16.39 1.98
CA GLY A 706 -50.35 17.74 2.56
C GLY A 706 -49.93 17.96 4.02
N SER A 707 -49.44 16.97 4.75
CA SER A 707 -48.99 17.08 6.14
C SER A 707 -47.48 17.04 6.27
N THR A 708 -46.94 17.52 7.40
CA THR A 708 -45.49 17.48 7.68
C THR A 708 -45.01 16.04 7.78
N THR A 709 -43.90 15.79 7.09
CA THR A 709 -43.18 14.52 7.12
C THR A 709 -41.71 14.81 7.37
N TYR A 710 -41.06 13.96 8.14
CA TYR A 710 -39.63 14.02 8.40
C TYR A 710 -38.95 12.84 7.77
N LEU A 711 -37.86 13.07 7.09
CA LEU A 711 -36.95 12.02 6.60
C LEU A 711 -35.88 11.74 7.66
N LYS A 712 -35.83 10.52 8.18
CA LYS A 712 -34.84 10.12 9.20
C LYS A 712 -33.63 9.43 8.59
N SER A 713 -33.84 8.53 7.65
CA SER A 713 -32.75 7.85 6.97
C SER A 713 -33.13 7.38 5.58
N ILE A 714 -32.12 7.22 4.72
CA ILE A 714 -32.26 6.58 3.44
C ILE A 714 -31.04 5.69 3.19
N THR A 715 -31.31 4.49 2.70
CA THR A 715 -30.33 3.54 2.21
C THR A 715 -30.71 3.08 0.81
N ILE A 716 -29.76 3.07 -0.12
CA ILE A 716 -29.94 2.53 -1.46
C ILE A 716 -28.97 1.36 -1.62
N THR A 717 -29.49 0.18 -1.99
CA THR A 717 -28.68 -1.02 -2.19
C THR A 717 -28.93 -1.61 -3.57
N ARG A 718 -27.87 -2.11 -4.20
CA ARG A 718 -27.92 -2.86 -5.45
C ARG A 718 -27.96 -4.35 -5.16
N ALA A 719 -28.96 -5.06 -5.64
CA ALA A 719 -29.04 -6.50 -5.52
C ALA A 719 -27.83 -7.16 -6.19
N VAL A 720 -27.11 -7.98 -5.44
CA VAL A 720 -26.10 -8.86 -6.05
C VAL A 720 -26.84 -10.00 -6.74
N LYS A 721 -26.80 -10.04 -8.07
CA LYS A 721 -27.32 -11.19 -8.81
C LYS A 721 -26.48 -12.41 -8.44
N LYS A 722 -27.03 -13.31 -7.61
CA LYS A 722 -26.40 -14.60 -7.34
C LYS A 722 -26.68 -15.52 -8.54
N TYR A 723 -25.65 -15.93 -9.24
CA TYR A 723 -25.74 -16.94 -10.28
C TYR A 723 -25.39 -18.30 -9.68
N LYS A 724 -26.26 -19.29 -9.90
CA LYS A 724 -25.92 -20.68 -9.58
C LYS A 724 -25.03 -21.19 -10.72
N VAL A 725 -23.74 -21.31 -10.44
CA VAL A 725 -22.77 -21.89 -11.38
C VAL A 725 -22.71 -23.38 -11.12
N SER A 726 -23.05 -24.18 -12.13
CA SER A 726 -22.87 -25.63 -12.10
C SER A 726 -21.72 -26.01 -13.01
N ALA A 727 -20.64 -26.54 -12.43
CA ALA A 727 -19.53 -27.10 -13.18
C ALA A 727 -19.70 -28.63 -13.30
N LYS A 728 -19.56 -29.16 -14.52
CA LYS A 728 -19.55 -30.61 -14.78
C LYS A 728 -18.25 -30.95 -15.51
N ALA A 729 -17.42 -31.76 -14.87
CA ALA A 729 -16.23 -32.30 -15.54
C ALA A 729 -16.63 -33.40 -16.51
N GLY A 730 -16.19 -33.31 -17.76
CA GLY A 730 -16.29 -34.36 -18.76
C GLY A 730 -15.05 -35.27 -18.80
N THR A 731 -15.19 -36.44 -19.36
CA THR A 731 -14.06 -37.34 -19.64
C THR A 731 -13.09 -36.62 -20.59
N GLY A 732 -11.92 -36.24 -20.07
CA GLY A 732 -10.90 -35.48 -20.83
C GLY A 732 -10.55 -34.12 -20.22
N GLY A 733 -11.09 -33.78 -19.03
CA GLY A 733 -10.67 -32.61 -18.27
C GLY A 733 -11.24 -31.27 -18.70
N SER A 734 -12.33 -31.23 -19.51
CA SER A 734 -13.03 -29.98 -19.81
C SER A 734 -14.14 -29.71 -18.80
N VAL A 735 -14.16 -28.51 -18.24
CA VAL A 735 -15.26 -28.03 -17.39
C VAL A 735 -16.10 -27.04 -18.20
N SER A 736 -17.40 -27.34 -18.37
CA SER A 736 -18.34 -26.37 -18.96
C SER A 736 -19.18 -25.74 -17.86
N ILE A 737 -19.19 -24.42 -17.79
CA ILE A 737 -20.04 -23.65 -16.89
C ILE A 737 -21.26 -23.20 -17.69
N LYS A 738 -22.46 -23.67 -17.32
CA LYS A 738 -23.71 -23.16 -17.89
C LYS A 738 -24.31 -22.14 -16.95
N ASN A 739 -24.46 -20.91 -17.44
CA ASN A 739 -25.25 -19.88 -16.81
C ASN A 739 -26.62 -19.85 -17.50
N GLY A 740 -27.71 -19.97 -16.74
CA GLY A 740 -29.05 -19.85 -17.32
C GLY A 740 -29.27 -18.44 -17.89
N SER A 741 -29.27 -18.29 -19.18
CA SER A 741 -29.71 -17.13 -19.98
C SER A 741 -29.03 -15.76 -19.85
N SER A 742 -27.83 -15.61 -19.29
CA SER A 742 -27.09 -14.35 -19.35
C SER A 742 -25.60 -14.60 -19.55
N GLU A 743 -24.95 -13.85 -20.47
CA GLU A 743 -23.51 -13.91 -20.68
C GLU A 743 -22.75 -13.43 -19.43
N MET A 744 -21.78 -14.24 -18.98
CA MET A 744 -20.80 -13.81 -17.98
C MET A 744 -19.72 -12.98 -18.67
N THR A 745 -19.60 -11.72 -18.28
CA THR A 745 -18.52 -10.82 -18.73
C THR A 745 -17.23 -10.94 -17.94
N THR A 746 -17.11 -11.89 -17.00
CA THR A 746 -15.88 -12.15 -16.25
C THR A 746 -15.15 -13.37 -16.81
N ARG A 747 -13.98 -13.13 -17.34
CA ARG A 747 -13.05 -14.14 -17.84
C ARG A 747 -12.38 -14.82 -16.64
N TRP A 748 -12.63 -16.12 -16.45
CA TRP A 748 -11.86 -16.96 -15.53
C TRP A 748 -10.76 -17.64 -16.35
N GLU A 749 -9.50 -17.34 -16.07
CA GLU A 749 -8.38 -18.17 -16.51
C GLU A 749 -8.12 -19.20 -15.40
N LEU A 750 -8.24 -20.48 -15.76
CA LEU A 750 -7.87 -21.61 -14.93
C LEU A 750 -6.34 -21.77 -14.85
#